data_9def3a92a26bcdb81eefc201c262eda3
#
_entry.id   9def3a92a26bcdb81eefc201c262eda3
#
_cell.length_a   1.000
_cell.length_b   1.000
_cell.length_c   1.000
_cell.angle_alpha   90.00
_cell.angle_beta   90.00
_cell.angle_gamma   90.00
#
_symmetry.space_group_name_H-M   'P 1'
#
loop_
_entity.id
_entity.type
_entity.pdbx_description
1 polymer ?
#
loop_
_entity_poly.entity_id
_entity_poly.type
_entity_poly.pdbx_seq_one_letter_code
_entity_poly.pdbx_strand_id
1 'polypeptide(L)'
;KKDTSDEIASLQGQVDAIDEQIKALDPTAPDYGKKMGELQAKRGPLAGQLTGMKKGLDGINEAIAQMTAAEKTLQKSIDKNNAALKKSASSSSSSSSSSSSSSSMSLGSASGVDIKTIPLKDVATVTYGADDNVVMSRANGKNAVLISIKKTQDGNTVKVAEQVKKKLANLPKTLGMNAKSEVVYDASISINDSVSGMVREGLLGALFAVLIILVFLRNWRATVIVAFSIPVSVFTALLSMKLFGVTLNAMTLGGLTVAIGRIVDDSIVVVENVFRNIQEGAERTPEMIANATREVSSAITASTITTVAVFLPLAFVSGLVGKIFMPFALTVTVALLASLLVALALIPVLAKYFLLNAKVPAEKEPSKLEKKYEQILNWGLAHRARMIGGALILFAASLALIPVIGTGFMPDSAEKYMTVSVEYPEGTKAATVDGTVERIEKIVKAYPEVERFQTTIGAKADGTGSSNTASLFIKVKNIDDFDGLISRTRKDTASLASEKSGVDIAVEKQQTTGMSGVEVTFSGSNTQKLKATSERFIEEIKNVPNVANLENNLGTTRKQLNVKVNQAKAAKYGLNTAMVMGVVQARLSEQDEGTIDLSNQNIKVTYKTDDGDYATPEAIGDIKMTAPTGDTIAIKDVAEVKNVDTAVKVLTKNGTQYASVTGEITSEDSGKVIKEVKSKLKAFDLPKGVTAEVGGE
;
A
#
# COMPACT_ATOMS: atom_id res chain seq x y z
N LYS A 1 16.45 15.88 24.35
CA LYS A 1 17.50 15.56 25.31
C LYS A 1 17.13 15.97 26.74
N LYS A 2 16.60 17.16 26.97
CA LYS A 2 16.21 17.62 28.31
C LYS A 2 15.02 16.76 28.83
N ASP A 3 13.96 16.63 28.07
CA ASP A 3 12.77 15.86 28.44
C ASP A 3 13.09 14.38 28.70
N THR A 4 13.95 13.77 27.89
CA THR A 4 14.40 12.38 28.09
C THR A 4 15.26 12.22 29.35
N SER A 5 16.07 13.22 29.69
CA SER A 5 16.88 13.21 30.91
C SER A 5 16.01 13.33 32.16
N ASP A 6 14.96 14.14 32.11
CA ASP A 6 14.02 14.32 33.22
C ASP A 6 13.18 13.05 33.44
N GLU A 7 12.82 12.36 32.35
CA GLU A 7 12.09 11.08 32.40
C GLU A 7 12.96 9.95 32.95
N ILE A 8 14.25 9.89 32.57
CA ILE A 8 15.23 8.95 33.16
C ILE A 8 15.40 9.18 34.66
N ALA A 9 15.46 10.46 35.09
CA ALA A 9 15.56 10.79 36.49
C ALA A 9 14.31 10.36 37.28
N SER A 10 13.15 10.57 36.73
CA SER A 10 11.87 10.11 37.32
C SER A 10 11.79 8.59 37.45
N LEU A 11 12.14 7.83 36.41
CA LEU A 11 12.18 6.37 36.46
C LEU A 11 13.23 5.84 37.43
N GLN A 12 14.40 6.49 37.51
CA GLN A 12 15.43 6.15 38.49
C GLN A 12 14.88 6.29 39.91
N GLY A 13 14.23 7.44 40.22
CA GLY A 13 13.61 7.68 41.52
C GLY A 13 12.55 6.62 41.90
N GLN A 14 11.76 6.15 40.92
CA GLN A 14 10.78 5.08 41.16
C GLN A 14 11.44 3.72 41.45
N VAL A 15 12.53 3.39 40.76
CA VAL A 15 13.30 2.16 41.02
C VAL A 15 13.95 2.23 42.41
N ASP A 16 14.57 3.35 42.75
CA ASP A 16 15.22 3.56 44.04
C ASP A 16 14.24 3.48 45.20
N ALA A 17 13.04 4.04 45.05
CA ALA A 17 11.96 3.96 46.04
C ALA A 17 11.51 2.49 46.29
N ILE A 18 11.45 1.68 45.24
CA ILE A 18 11.12 0.25 45.37
C ILE A 18 12.30 -0.50 46.05
N ASP A 19 13.54 -0.17 45.73
CA ASP A 19 14.72 -0.78 46.35
C ASP A 19 14.80 -0.44 47.85
N GLU A 20 14.43 0.76 48.26
CA GLU A 20 14.28 1.14 49.65
C GLU A 20 13.19 0.35 50.37
N GLN A 21 12.04 0.15 49.74
CA GLN A 21 10.97 -0.70 50.26
C GLN A 21 11.40 -2.15 50.41
N ILE A 22 12.18 -2.69 49.46
CA ILE A 22 12.74 -4.05 49.53
C ILE A 22 13.73 -4.18 50.72
N LYS A 23 14.58 -3.17 50.92
CA LYS A 23 15.52 -3.15 52.04
C LYS A 23 14.85 -3.06 53.43
N ALA A 24 13.68 -2.40 53.47
CA ALA A 24 12.92 -2.22 54.72
C ALA A 24 12.06 -3.44 55.08
N LEU A 25 12.00 -4.49 54.26
CA LEU A 25 11.27 -5.71 54.56
C LEU A 25 11.97 -6.53 55.67
N ASP A 26 11.19 -6.92 56.69
CA ASP A 26 11.66 -7.82 57.75
C ASP A 26 11.72 -9.26 57.24
N PRO A 27 12.91 -9.89 57.17
CA PRO A 27 13.08 -11.26 56.68
C PRO A 27 12.35 -12.30 57.53
N THR A 28 11.98 -11.97 58.77
CA THR A 28 11.35 -12.89 59.73
C THR A 28 9.82 -12.84 59.66
N ALA A 29 9.25 -11.90 58.91
CA ALA A 29 7.79 -11.73 58.79
C ALA A 29 7.13 -12.87 57.98
N PRO A 30 5.96 -13.38 58.41
CA PRO A 30 5.29 -14.50 57.74
C PRO A 30 4.92 -14.22 56.24
N ASP A 31 4.80 -12.97 55.87
CA ASP A 31 4.44 -12.53 54.53
C ASP A 31 5.63 -11.98 53.72
N TYR A 32 6.87 -12.13 54.22
CA TYR A 32 8.08 -11.63 53.58
C TYR A 32 8.22 -12.05 52.11
N GLY A 33 8.10 -13.37 51.84
CA GLY A 33 8.23 -13.89 50.47
C GLY A 33 7.20 -13.32 49.47
N LYS A 34 5.98 -13.13 49.94
CA LYS A 34 4.92 -12.55 49.10
C LYS A 34 5.19 -11.07 48.77
N LYS A 35 5.50 -10.27 49.77
CA LYS A 35 5.81 -8.83 49.61
C LYS A 35 7.08 -8.61 48.78
N MET A 36 8.10 -9.42 48.98
CA MET A 36 9.33 -9.44 48.19
C MET A 36 9.02 -9.72 46.71
N GLY A 37 8.22 -10.75 46.41
CA GLY A 37 7.83 -11.08 45.06
C GLY A 37 7.01 -9.97 44.36
N GLU A 38 6.07 -9.32 45.08
CA GLU A 38 5.28 -8.20 44.56
C GLU A 38 6.15 -6.98 44.23
N LEU A 39 7.11 -6.62 45.06
CA LEU A 39 8.03 -5.51 44.84
C LEU A 39 9.01 -5.81 43.70
N GLN A 40 9.54 -7.01 43.61
CA GLN A 40 10.41 -7.43 42.49
C GLN A 40 9.66 -7.45 41.16
N ALA A 41 8.39 -7.87 41.14
CA ALA A 41 7.55 -7.82 39.95
C ALA A 41 7.27 -6.41 39.47
N LYS A 42 7.19 -5.43 40.38
CA LYS A 42 7.07 -3.99 40.03
C LYS A 42 8.40 -3.38 39.56
N ARG A 43 9.50 -3.76 40.21
CA ARG A 43 10.83 -3.26 39.90
C ARG A 43 11.35 -3.67 38.52
N GLY A 44 11.14 -4.93 38.14
CA GLY A 44 11.68 -5.52 36.91
C GLY A 44 11.36 -4.71 35.64
N PRO A 45 10.10 -4.41 35.35
CA PRO A 45 9.72 -3.62 34.18
C PRO A 45 10.29 -2.19 34.19
N LEU A 46 10.30 -1.51 35.36
CA LEU A 46 10.83 -0.15 35.48
C LEU A 46 12.35 -0.12 35.28
N ALA A 47 13.08 -1.06 35.84
CA ALA A 47 14.53 -1.19 35.64
C ALA A 47 14.87 -1.50 34.17
N GLY A 48 14.04 -2.32 33.49
CA GLY A 48 14.17 -2.59 32.07
C GLY A 48 13.97 -1.35 31.20
N GLN A 49 12.93 -0.58 31.47
CA GLN A 49 12.66 0.70 30.77
C GLN A 49 13.79 1.70 31.01
N LEU A 50 14.24 1.86 32.24
CA LEU A 50 15.35 2.75 32.60
C LEU A 50 16.63 2.39 31.83
N THR A 51 16.96 1.11 31.75
CA THR A 51 18.13 0.62 31.02
C THR A 51 18.00 0.89 29.51
N GLY A 52 16.82 0.68 28.94
CA GLY A 52 16.53 0.97 27.53
C GLY A 52 16.67 2.46 27.22
N MET A 53 16.13 3.33 28.07
CA MET A 53 16.20 4.78 27.88
C MET A 53 17.63 5.30 28.06
N LYS A 54 18.40 4.80 29.01
CA LYS A 54 19.82 5.16 29.16
C LYS A 54 20.63 4.79 27.91
N LYS A 55 20.46 3.59 27.36
CA LYS A 55 21.10 3.18 26.10
C LYS A 55 20.68 4.07 24.92
N GLY A 56 19.40 4.44 24.85
CA GLY A 56 18.91 5.35 23.83
C GLY A 56 19.55 6.74 23.93
N LEU A 57 19.70 7.26 25.16
CA LEU A 57 20.36 8.55 25.41
C LEU A 57 21.85 8.51 25.05
N ASP A 58 22.53 7.42 25.34
CA ASP A 58 23.93 7.21 24.97
C ASP A 58 24.09 7.20 23.43
N GLY A 59 23.21 6.50 22.71
CA GLY A 59 23.20 6.51 21.23
C GLY A 59 22.95 7.90 20.65
N ILE A 60 22.05 8.70 21.24
CA ILE A 60 21.82 10.08 20.85
C ILE A 60 23.05 10.96 21.11
N ASN A 61 23.72 10.78 22.25
CA ASN A 61 24.94 11.53 22.57
C ASN A 61 26.09 11.19 21.62
N GLU A 62 26.21 9.92 21.23
CA GLU A 62 27.21 9.49 20.25
C GLU A 62 26.92 10.08 18.85
N ALA A 63 25.65 10.09 18.42
CA ALA A 63 25.25 10.73 17.16
C ALA A 63 25.53 12.24 17.17
N ILE A 64 25.25 12.93 18.28
CA ILE A 64 25.58 14.35 18.44
C ILE A 64 27.09 14.58 18.36
N ALA A 65 27.91 13.72 18.98
CA ALA A 65 29.36 13.82 18.90
C ALA A 65 29.87 13.64 17.46
N GLN A 66 29.33 12.70 16.73
CA GLN A 66 29.63 12.49 15.31
C GLN A 66 29.24 13.68 14.45
N MET A 67 28.05 14.26 14.67
CA MET A 67 27.60 15.47 13.97
C MET A 67 28.49 16.67 14.26
N THR A 68 28.88 16.86 15.51
CA THR A 68 29.81 17.97 15.91
C THR A 68 31.19 17.78 15.30
N ALA A 69 31.67 16.53 15.17
CA ALA A 69 32.94 16.27 14.51
C ALA A 69 32.85 16.54 12.98
N ALA A 70 31.73 16.17 12.34
CA ALA A 70 31.45 16.46 10.95
C ALA A 70 31.36 17.97 10.70
N GLU A 71 30.66 18.72 11.57
CA GLU A 71 30.57 20.19 11.51
C GLU A 71 31.93 20.83 11.58
N LYS A 72 32.80 20.39 12.51
CA LYS A 72 34.15 20.90 12.66
C LYS A 72 35.04 20.61 11.44
N THR A 73 34.81 19.45 10.78
CA THR A 73 35.51 19.09 9.54
C THR A 73 35.02 19.95 8.38
N LEU A 74 33.72 20.21 8.31
CA LEU A 74 33.13 21.09 7.30
C LEU A 74 33.64 22.52 7.47
N GLN A 75 33.68 23.01 8.71
CA GLN A 75 34.20 24.36 9.03
C GLN A 75 35.67 24.49 8.61
N LYS A 76 36.52 23.48 8.89
CA LYS A 76 37.91 23.45 8.39
C LYS A 76 38.01 23.48 6.89
N SER A 77 37.10 22.79 6.18
CA SER A 77 37.05 22.79 4.73
C SER A 77 36.64 24.17 4.19
N ILE A 78 35.67 24.81 4.82
CA ILE A 78 35.23 26.18 4.51
C ILE A 78 36.40 27.17 4.72
N ASP A 79 37.09 27.10 5.86
CA ASP A 79 38.22 27.97 6.15
C ASP A 79 39.39 27.75 5.16
N LYS A 80 39.66 26.50 4.78
CA LYS A 80 40.65 26.14 3.75
C LYS A 80 40.28 26.67 2.36
N ASN A 81 39.01 26.58 1.99
CA ASN A 81 38.50 27.11 0.72
C ASN A 81 38.52 28.65 0.71
N ASN A 82 38.19 29.30 1.84
CA ASN A 82 38.27 30.75 1.97
C ASN A 82 39.72 31.26 1.94
N ALA A 83 40.66 30.50 2.52
CA ALA A 83 42.09 30.81 2.42
C ALA A 83 42.63 30.60 0.98
N ALA A 84 42.16 29.57 0.26
CA ALA A 84 42.47 29.34 -1.15
C ALA A 84 41.91 30.45 -2.04
N LEU A 85 40.67 30.92 -1.77
CA LEU A 85 40.03 32.05 -2.45
C LEU A 85 40.80 33.35 -2.22
N LYS A 86 41.26 33.64 -1.00
CA LYS A 86 42.11 34.78 -0.72
C LYS A 86 43.49 34.72 -1.41
N LYS A 87 44.02 33.52 -1.57
CA LYS A 87 45.28 33.29 -2.29
C LYS A 87 45.13 33.40 -3.82
N SER A 88 43.97 32.96 -4.38
CA SER A 88 43.67 33.11 -5.80
C SER A 88 43.32 34.54 -6.22
N ALA A 89 42.79 35.33 -5.30
CA ALA A 89 42.54 36.78 -5.51
C ALA A 89 43.82 37.60 -5.61
N SER A 90 44.96 37.06 -5.14
CA SER A 90 46.29 37.75 -5.22
C SER A 90 47.15 37.27 -6.39
N SER A 91 46.67 36.33 -7.24
CA SER A 91 47.42 35.79 -8.40
C SER A 91 46.49 35.56 -9.62
N SER A 92 45.72 36.54 -10.00
CA SER A 92 44.91 36.44 -11.21
C SER A 92 45.64 37.07 -12.40
N SER A 93 46.37 36.23 -13.12
CA SER A 93 46.45 36.31 -14.56
C SER A 93 46.35 34.88 -15.09
N SER A 94 45.37 34.66 -15.96
CA SER A 94 45.12 33.53 -16.86
C SER A 94 44.51 32.24 -16.34
N SER A 95 43.39 31.91 -17.06
CA SER A 95 42.78 30.59 -17.41
C SER A 95 41.62 30.07 -16.60
N SER A 96 40.51 30.13 -17.30
CA SER A 96 39.23 29.39 -17.28
C SER A 96 39.20 28.01 -16.65
N SER A 97 38.23 27.76 -15.76
CA SER A 97 37.41 26.56 -15.79
C SER A 97 36.16 26.72 -14.85
N SER A 98 35.03 26.33 -15.38
CA SER A 98 33.67 26.35 -14.88
C SER A 98 33.46 25.64 -13.56
N SER A 99 32.83 26.30 -12.59
CA SER A 99 31.98 25.68 -11.59
C SER A 99 30.91 26.69 -11.14
N SER A 100 29.66 26.29 -11.27
CA SER A 100 28.49 27.02 -10.85
C SER A 100 28.50 27.24 -9.33
N SER A 101 28.82 28.46 -8.93
CA SER A 101 28.57 28.97 -7.58
C SER A 101 27.89 30.32 -7.72
N SER A 102 26.68 30.43 -7.17
CA SER A 102 25.95 31.65 -6.99
C SER A 102 26.82 32.67 -6.26
N SER A 103 27.50 33.54 -7.00
CA SER A 103 28.22 34.67 -6.45
C SER A 103 27.24 35.85 -6.40
N SER A 104 26.77 36.16 -5.21
CA SER A 104 26.30 37.52 -4.90
C SER A 104 27.41 38.50 -5.27
N MET A 105 27.29 39.18 -6.39
CA MET A 105 28.13 40.34 -6.69
C MET A 105 27.82 41.46 -5.70
N SER A 106 28.64 41.55 -4.67
CA SER A 106 28.78 42.80 -3.94
C SER A 106 29.47 43.77 -4.91
N LEU A 107 28.73 44.74 -5.44
CA LEU A 107 29.30 45.88 -6.13
C LEU A 107 30.19 46.65 -5.15
N GLY A 108 31.50 46.36 -5.16
CA GLY A 108 32.50 47.16 -4.53
C GLY A 108 32.49 48.57 -5.15
N SER A 109 32.42 49.59 -4.32
CA SER A 109 32.44 51.00 -4.70
C SER A 109 33.56 51.29 -5.69
N ALA A 110 33.28 51.31 -6.97
CA ALA A 110 34.11 51.94 -7.97
C ALA A 110 33.80 53.44 -7.91
N SER A 111 34.65 54.19 -7.26
CA SER A 111 34.60 55.66 -7.22
C SER A 111 34.71 56.18 -8.66
N GLY A 112 33.62 56.79 -9.16
CA GLY A 112 33.66 57.63 -10.36
C GLY A 112 32.75 57.28 -11.54
N VAL A 113 31.88 56.30 -11.42
CA VAL A 113 30.85 56.08 -12.43
C VAL A 113 29.48 56.50 -11.88
N ASP A 114 28.91 57.53 -12.45
CA ASP A 114 27.54 57.96 -12.17
C ASP A 114 26.55 56.87 -12.60
N ILE A 115 26.25 55.93 -11.69
CA ILE A 115 25.34 54.84 -11.99
C ILE A 115 23.92 55.40 -12.00
N LYS A 116 23.38 55.64 -13.16
CA LYS A 116 21.99 56.03 -13.35
C LYS A 116 21.10 54.84 -12.94
N THR A 117 20.46 54.94 -11.79
CA THR A 117 19.50 53.91 -11.33
C THR A 117 18.22 54.04 -12.16
N ILE A 118 17.78 52.90 -12.69
CA ILE A 118 16.52 52.78 -13.42
C ILE A 118 15.54 51.98 -12.54
N PRO A 119 14.32 52.49 -12.30
CA PRO A 119 13.31 51.72 -11.55
C PRO A 119 13.00 50.39 -12.27
N LEU A 120 12.86 49.29 -11.48
CA LEU A 120 12.58 47.96 -12.04
C LEU A 120 11.33 47.97 -12.93
N LYS A 121 10.28 48.70 -12.56
CA LYS A 121 9.04 48.89 -13.31
C LYS A 121 9.22 49.41 -14.76
N ASP A 122 10.35 50.11 -15.05
CA ASP A 122 10.62 50.67 -16.37
C ASP A 122 11.28 49.66 -17.33
N VAL A 123 11.79 48.51 -16.78
CA VAL A 123 12.51 47.46 -17.52
C VAL A 123 11.94 46.06 -17.33
N ALA A 124 11.00 45.90 -16.39
CA ALA A 124 10.37 44.61 -16.12
C ALA A 124 8.91 44.75 -15.67
N THR A 125 8.07 43.80 -16.07
CA THR A 125 6.72 43.66 -15.57
C THR A 125 6.76 42.74 -14.36
N VAL A 126 6.33 43.22 -13.20
CA VAL A 126 6.27 42.40 -11.97
C VAL A 126 4.83 41.92 -11.79
N THR A 127 4.65 40.61 -11.77
CA THR A 127 3.37 39.97 -11.49
C THR A 127 3.45 39.17 -10.21
N TYR A 128 2.38 39.20 -9.42
CA TYR A 128 2.24 38.38 -8.21
C TYR A 128 1.09 37.41 -8.43
N GLY A 129 1.34 36.09 -8.31
CA GLY A 129 0.35 35.08 -8.57
C GLY A 129 0.83 33.68 -8.18
N ALA A 130 0.01 32.69 -8.48
CA ALA A 130 0.41 31.30 -8.35
C ALA A 130 1.34 30.93 -9.52
N ASP A 131 2.28 30.01 -9.26
CA ASP A 131 3.15 29.41 -10.26
C ASP A 131 2.29 28.65 -11.30
N ASP A 132 2.59 28.79 -12.59
CA ASP A 132 1.90 28.08 -13.68
C ASP A 132 2.04 26.54 -13.61
N ASN A 133 2.97 26.04 -12.81
CA ASN A 133 3.22 24.62 -12.57
C ASN A 133 2.50 24.07 -11.33
N VAL A 134 1.52 24.79 -10.79
CA VAL A 134 0.81 24.38 -9.55
C VAL A 134 -0.10 23.19 -9.85
N VAL A 135 -0.01 22.19 -8.99
CA VAL A 135 -0.99 21.10 -8.94
C VAL A 135 -2.36 21.66 -8.62
N MET A 136 -3.31 21.49 -9.54
CA MET A 136 -4.70 21.86 -9.33
C MET A 136 -5.50 20.68 -8.83
N SER A 137 -6.35 20.88 -7.82
CA SER A 137 -7.27 19.85 -7.37
C SER A 137 -8.70 20.38 -7.26
N ARG A 138 -9.65 19.50 -7.59
CA ARG A 138 -11.09 19.76 -7.52
C ARG A 138 -11.82 18.60 -6.84
N ALA A 139 -12.88 18.92 -6.11
CA ALA A 139 -13.81 17.95 -5.56
C ALA A 139 -15.19 18.21 -6.17
N ASN A 140 -15.76 17.22 -6.85
CA ASN A 140 -17.05 17.35 -7.56
C ASN A 140 -17.12 18.55 -8.52
N GLY A 141 -16.00 18.86 -9.19
CA GLY A 141 -15.85 19.99 -10.13
C GLY A 141 -15.69 21.37 -9.48
N LYS A 142 -15.43 21.44 -8.16
CA LYS A 142 -15.14 22.70 -7.45
C LYS A 142 -13.70 22.68 -6.93
N ASN A 143 -13.02 23.80 -7.01
CA ASN A 143 -11.66 23.95 -6.48
C ASN A 143 -11.60 23.50 -5.01
N ALA A 144 -10.64 22.68 -4.71
CA ALA A 144 -10.45 22.08 -3.40
C ALA A 144 -8.97 21.86 -3.08
N VAL A 145 -8.64 21.75 -1.81
CA VAL A 145 -7.33 21.29 -1.35
C VAL A 145 -7.43 19.80 -1.03
N LEU A 146 -6.57 19.01 -1.64
CA LEU A 146 -6.45 17.59 -1.33
C LEU A 146 -5.44 17.35 -0.22
N ILE A 147 -5.85 16.63 0.81
CA ILE A 147 -4.97 16.18 1.88
C ILE A 147 -4.93 14.65 1.84
N SER A 148 -3.81 14.10 1.39
CA SER A 148 -3.56 12.66 1.40
C SER A 148 -2.80 12.28 2.68
N ILE A 149 -3.40 11.40 3.49
CA ILE A 149 -2.85 10.97 4.76
C ILE A 149 -2.46 9.51 4.67
N LYS A 150 -1.18 9.22 4.84
CA LYS A 150 -0.63 7.86 4.86
C LYS A 150 -0.24 7.50 6.28
N LYS A 151 -0.58 6.28 6.72
CA LYS A 151 -0.09 5.77 8.01
C LYS A 151 1.41 5.45 7.93
N THR A 152 2.10 5.48 9.06
CA THR A 152 3.44 4.90 9.20
C THR A 152 3.37 3.38 9.09
N GLN A 153 4.52 2.73 8.85
CA GLN A 153 4.58 1.27 8.67
C GLN A 153 3.92 0.52 9.84
N ASP A 154 4.15 0.96 11.07
CA ASP A 154 3.60 0.36 12.30
C ASP A 154 2.23 0.92 12.70
N GLY A 155 1.71 1.90 11.96
CA GLY A 155 0.46 2.59 12.27
C GLY A 155 -0.78 1.70 12.04
N ASN A 156 -1.76 1.79 12.94
CA ASN A 156 -3.05 1.13 12.76
C ASN A 156 -3.99 2.00 11.92
N THR A 157 -4.40 1.50 10.75
CA THR A 157 -5.23 2.22 9.77
C THR A 157 -6.53 2.76 10.37
N VAL A 158 -7.26 1.95 11.13
CA VAL A 158 -8.55 2.33 11.72
C VAL A 158 -8.38 3.44 12.75
N LYS A 159 -7.40 3.31 13.65
CA LYS A 159 -7.11 4.34 14.65
C LYS A 159 -6.69 5.67 14.03
N VAL A 160 -5.83 5.61 12.99
CA VAL A 160 -5.40 6.83 12.27
C VAL A 160 -6.59 7.50 11.61
N ALA A 161 -7.43 6.74 10.88
CA ALA A 161 -8.62 7.26 10.23
C ALA A 161 -9.61 7.89 11.22
N GLU A 162 -9.87 7.25 12.38
CA GLU A 162 -10.72 7.81 13.43
C GLU A 162 -10.17 9.13 14.00
N GLN A 163 -8.87 9.19 14.26
CA GLN A 163 -8.24 10.41 14.77
C GLN A 163 -8.31 11.55 13.74
N VAL A 164 -8.09 11.23 12.46
CA VAL A 164 -8.22 12.19 11.36
C VAL A 164 -9.65 12.70 11.26
N LYS A 165 -10.66 11.81 11.26
CA LYS A 165 -12.08 12.22 11.23
C LYS A 165 -12.45 13.13 12.40
N LYS A 166 -11.99 12.83 13.62
CA LYS A 166 -12.19 13.69 14.80
C LYS A 166 -11.56 15.07 14.62
N LYS A 167 -10.35 15.15 14.05
CA LYS A 167 -9.69 16.43 13.76
C LYS A 167 -10.39 17.20 12.65
N LEU A 168 -10.80 16.50 11.57
CA LEU A 168 -11.54 17.12 10.45
C LEU A 168 -12.87 17.72 10.90
N ALA A 169 -13.59 17.08 11.79
CA ALA A 169 -14.85 17.60 12.33
C ALA A 169 -14.68 18.94 13.09
N ASN A 170 -13.52 19.17 13.66
CA ASN A 170 -13.19 20.40 14.38
C ASN A 170 -12.46 21.45 13.51
N LEU A 171 -11.97 21.08 12.35
CA LEU A 171 -11.15 21.93 11.48
C LEU A 171 -11.86 23.24 11.06
N PRO A 172 -13.15 23.26 10.68
CA PRO A 172 -13.84 24.51 10.34
C PRO A 172 -13.86 25.50 11.50
N LYS A 173 -14.02 25.02 12.73
CA LYS A 173 -14.00 25.87 13.94
C LYS A 173 -12.60 26.42 14.21
N THR A 174 -11.56 25.62 14.00
CA THR A 174 -10.17 26.01 14.27
C THR A 174 -9.67 27.04 13.24
N LEU A 175 -10.09 26.92 11.98
CA LEU A 175 -9.69 27.82 10.91
C LEU A 175 -10.57 29.09 10.80
N GLY A 176 -11.68 29.17 11.54
CA GLY A 176 -12.62 30.29 11.45
C GLY A 176 -13.23 30.50 10.05
N MET A 177 -13.21 29.47 9.21
CA MET A 177 -13.65 29.48 7.81
C MET A 177 -14.86 28.58 7.61
N ASN A 178 -15.73 28.92 6.67
CA ASN A 178 -16.82 28.05 6.19
C ASN A 178 -16.27 26.93 5.26
N ALA A 179 -15.15 26.29 5.65
CA ALA A 179 -14.56 25.21 4.89
C ALA A 179 -15.37 23.93 5.10
N LYS A 180 -15.79 23.30 4.00
CA LYS A 180 -16.44 21.98 4.02
C LYS A 180 -15.38 20.93 3.71
N SER A 181 -15.17 19.99 4.63
CA SER A 181 -14.30 18.84 4.40
C SER A 181 -15.13 17.64 3.92
N GLU A 182 -14.62 16.92 2.93
CA GLU A 182 -15.23 15.72 2.39
C GLU A 182 -14.18 14.60 2.32
N VAL A 183 -14.55 13.40 2.80
CA VAL A 183 -13.68 12.23 2.73
C VAL A 183 -13.92 11.53 1.41
N VAL A 184 -12.93 11.50 0.54
CA VAL A 184 -13.01 10.85 -0.77
C VAL A 184 -12.74 9.35 -0.66
N TYR A 185 -11.70 8.99 0.08
CA TYR A 185 -11.30 7.61 0.30
C TYR A 185 -10.93 7.38 1.77
N ASP A 186 -11.43 6.28 2.33
CA ASP A 186 -11.13 5.85 3.69
C ASP A 186 -10.93 4.33 3.75
N ALA A 187 -9.68 3.93 3.80
CA ALA A 187 -9.31 2.52 3.89
C ALA A 187 -9.84 1.81 5.16
N SER A 188 -10.21 2.57 6.21
CA SER A 188 -10.75 1.98 7.44
C SER A 188 -12.15 1.41 7.28
N ILE A 189 -12.94 1.88 6.32
CA ILE A 189 -14.31 1.42 6.08
C ILE A 189 -14.30 -0.05 5.69
N SER A 190 -13.55 -0.41 4.65
CA SER A 190 -13.43 -1.79 4.19
C SER A 190 -12.90 -2.74 5.28
N ILE A 191 -11.95 -2.26 6.12
CA ILE A 191 -11.45 -3.03 7.25
C ILE A 191 -12.54 -3.25 8.29
N ASN A 192 -13.26 -2.19 8.68
CA ASN A 192 -14.32 -2.27 9.68
C ASN A 192 -15.49 -3.14 9.20
N ASP A 193 -15.87 -3.02 7.93
CA ASP A 193 -16.93 -3.83 7.34
C ASP A 193 -16.55 -5.31 7.30
N SER A 194 -15.30 -5.61 6.94
CA SER A 194 -14.77 -6.98 6.99
C SER A 194 -14.77 -7.52 8.41
N VAL A 195 -14.27 -6.74 9.38
CA VAL A 195 -14.22 -7.12 10.79
C VAL A 195 -15.63 -7.34 11.36
N SER A 196 -16.54 -6.40 11.15
CA SER A 196 -17.91 -6.49 11.67
C SER A 196 -18.70 -7.61 11.00
N GLY A 197 -18.53 -7.81 9.70
CA GLY A 197 -19.10 -8.93 8.97
C GLY A 197 -18.66 -10.28 9.54
N MET A 198 -17.36 -10.48 9.69
CA MET A 198 -16.81 -11.73 10.23
C MET A 198 -17.20 -11.98 11.69
N VAL A 199 -17.25 -10.94 12.53
CA VAL A 199 -17.75 -11.06 13.91
C VAL A 199 -19.22 -11.49 13.91
N ARG A 200 -20.04 -10.86 13.06
CA ARG A 200 -21.46 -11.22 12.92
C ARG A 200 -21.64 -12.67 12.45
N GLU A 201 -20.89 -13.07 11.43
CA GLU A 201 -20.94 -14.43 10.89
C GLU A 201 -20.43 -15.46 11.91
N GLY A 202 -19.33 -15.14 12.63
CA GLY A 202 -18.82 -15.98 13.71
C GLY A 202 -19.84 -16.15 14.84
N LEU A 203 -20.53 -15.07 15.25
CA LEU A 203 -21.60 -15.13 16.28
C LEU A 203 -22.80 -15.93 15.78
N LEU A 204 -23.22 -15.74 14.52
CA LEU A 204 -24.32 -16.52 13.94
C LEU A 204 -23.94 -18.01 13.85
N GLY A 205 -22.71 -18.33 13.41
CA GLY A 205 -22.19 -19.69 13.37
C GLY A 205 -22.18 -20.34 14.76
N ALA A 206 -21.70 -19.62 15.78
CA ALA A 206 -21.74 -20.08 17.15
C ALA A 206 -23.17 -20.30 17.66
N LEU A 207 -24.12 -19.38 17.35
CA LEU A 207 -25.53 -19.52 17.72
C LEU A 207 -26.15 -20.77 17.07
N PHE A 208 -25.94 -20.96 15.76
CA PHE A 208 -26.44 -22.16 15.07
C PHE A 208 -25.82 -23.43 15.64
N ALA A 209 -24.51 -23.44 15.95
CA ALA A 209 -23.87 -24.57 16.58
C ALA A 209 -24.52 -24.92 17.93
N VAL A 210 -24.75 -23.93 18.79
CA VAL A 210 -25.43 -24.11 20.08
C VAL A 210 -26.86 -24.63 19.91
N LEU A 211 -27.61 -24.12 18.92
CA LEU A 211 -28.98 -24.60 18.64
C LEU A 211 -28.97 -26.08 18.16
N ILE A 212 -28.06 -26.44 17.27
CA ILE A 212 -27.92 -27.82 16.79
C ILE A 212 -27.58 -28.75 17.95
N ILE A 213 -26.64 -28.36 18.83
CA ILE A 213 -26.27 -29.14 20.00
C ILE A 213 -27.47 -29.34 20.94
N LEU A 214 -28.25 -28.29 21.15
CA LEU A 214 -29.44 -28.36 21.98
C LEU A 214 -30.46 -29.37 21.42
N VAL A 215 -30.65 -29.39 20.12
CA VAL A 215 -31.55 -30.34 19.43
C VAL A 215 -31.02 -31.76 19.50
N PHE A 216 -29.70 -31.96 19.33
CA PHE A 216 -29.04 -33.28 19.35
C PHE A 216 -28.98 -33.88 20.74
N LEU A 217 -28.38 -33.18 21.69
CA LEU A 217 -28.18 -33.67 23.05
C LEU A 217 -29.47 -33.57 23.90
N ARG A 218 -30.47 -32.77 23.48
CA ARG A 218 -31.72 -32.53 24.22
C ARG A 218 -31.52 -32.21 25.71
N ASN A 219 -30.37 -31.69 26.05
CA ASN A 219 -29.96 -31.36 27.41
C ASN A 219 -29.35 -29.97 27.47
N TRP A 220 -30.06 -29.02 28.07
CA TRP A 220 -29.60 -27.64 28.12
C TRP A 220 -28.30 -27.47 28.91
N ARG A 221 -28.02 -28.32 29.91
CA ARG A 221 -26.81 -28.26 30.72
C ARG A 221 -25.58 -28.64 29.93
N ALA A 222 -25.68 -29.70 29.12
CA ALA A 222 -24.65 -30.10 28.19
C ALA A 222 -24.40 -29.01 27.14
N THR A 223 -25.47 -28.42 26.61
CA THR A 223 -25.40 -27.32 25.67
C THR A 223 -24.69 -26.10 26.25
N VAL A 224 -24.98 -25.71 27.50
CA VAL A 224 -24.31 -24.58 28.19
C VAL A 224 -22.83 -24.82 28.34
N ILE A 225 -22.39 -26.03 28.65
CA ILE A 225 -20.96 -26.38 28.76
C ILE A 225 -20.24 -26.11 27.43
N VAL A 226 -20.79 -26.62 26.32
CA VAL A 226 -20.22 -26.41 24.98
C VAL A 226 -20.32 -24.93 24.56
N ALA A 227 -21.44 -24.27 24.83
CA ALA A 227 -21.61 -22.86 24.55
C ALA A 227 -20.56 -21.99 25.27
N PHE A 228 -20.15 -22.38 26.47
CA PHE A 228 -19.13 -21.70 27.26
C PHE A 228 -17.70 -21.94 26.73
N SER A 229 -17.46 -23.11 26.12
CA SER A 229 -16.13 -23.43 25.54
C SER A 229 -15.76 -22.51 24.37
N ILE A 230 -16.76 -22.06 23.59
CA ILE A 230 -16.52 -21.22 22.43
C ILE A 230 -15.83 -19.90 22.80
N PRO A 231 -16.43 -19.04 23.67
CA PRO A 231 -15.76 -17.79 24.05
C PRO A 231 -14.42 -18.00 24.74
N VAL A 232 -14.26 -19.04 25.57
CA VAL A 232 -13.00 -19.30 26.25
C VAL A 232 -11.90 -19.67 25.25
N SER A 233 -12.18 -20.55 24.30
CA SER A 233 -11.22 -20.91 23.24
C SER A 233 -10.87 -19.72 22.36
N VAL A 234 -11.87 -18.92 21.97
CA VAL A 234 -11.67 -17.71 21.16
C VAL A 234 -10.81 -16.68 21.90
N PHE A 235 -11.11 -16.39 23.17
CA PHE A 235 -10.31 -15.46 23.97
C PHE A 235 -8.89 -15.97 24.20
N THR A 236 -8.71 -17.28 24.41
CA THR A 236 -7.39 -17.89 24.52
C THR A 236 -6.60 -17.73 23.21
N ALA A 237 -7.26 -17.94 22.05
CA ALA A 237 -6.65 -17.72 20.75
C ALA A 237 -6.26 -16.25 20.54
N LEU A 238 -7.15 -15.30 20.85
CA LEU A 238 -6.88 -13.86 20.74
C LEU A 238 -5.71 -13.41 21.64
N LEU A 239 -5.64 -13.94 22.87
CA LEU A 239 -4.54 -13.65 23.79
C LEU A 239 -3.22 -14.18 23.22
N SER A 240 -3.21 -15.40 22.71
CA SER A 240 -2.04 -16.01 22.10
C SER A 240 -1.59 -15.27 20.84
N MET A 241 -2.53 -14.82 19.98
CA MET A 241 -2.21 -14.00 18.83
C MET A 241 -1.50 -12.70 19.22
N LYS A 242 -1.94 -12.06 20.32
CA LYS A 242 -1.27 -10.88 20.87
C LYS A 242 0.17 -11.18 21.29
N LEU A 243 0.43 -12.34 21.91
CA LEU A 243 1.77 -12.76 22.31
C LEU A 243 2.69 -13.01 21.11
N PHE A 244 2.15 -13.50 20.00
CA PHE A 244 2.89 -13.71 18.74
C PHE A 244 2.96 -12.46 17.84
N GLY A 245 2.46 -11.31 18.28
CA GLY A 245 2.48 -10.08 17.50
C GLY A 245 1.56 -10.10 16.26
N VAL A 246 0.61 -11.02 16.20
CA VAL A 246 -0.35 -11.14 15.10
C VAL A 246 -1.51 -10.16 15.31
N THR A 247 -1.76 -9.28 14.34
CA THR A 247 -2.83 -8.29 14.40
C THR A 247 -4.16 -8.84 13.89
N LEU A 248 -5.28 -8.30 14.40
CA LEU A 248 -6.60 -8.59 13.87
C LEU A 248 -6.76 -7.95 12.49
N ASN A 249 -7.00 -8.77 11.48
CA ASN A 249 -7.27 -8.39 10.10
C ASN A 249 -8.24 -9.39 9.45
N ALA A 250 -8.62 -9.18 8.19
CA ALA A 250 -9.54 -10.07 7.48
C ALA A 250 -9.06 -11.53 7.47
N MET A 251 -7.75 -11.77 7.29
CA MET A 251 -7.19 -13.12 7.25
C MET A 251 -7.27 -13.80 8.62
N THR A 252 -6.89 -13.11 9.70
CA THR A 252 -6.93 -13.66 11.05
C THR A 252 -8.35 -13.91 11.53
N LEU A 253 -9.28 -13.01 11.22
CA LEU A 253 -10.70 -13.18 11.56
C LEU A 253 -11.34 -14.31 10.74
N GLY A 254 -10.99 -14.43 9.44
CA GLY A 254 -11.40 -15.57 8.62
C GLY A 254 -10.89 -16.89 9.17
N GLY A 255 -9.61 -16.94 9.60
CA GLY A 255 -9.04 -18.09 10.29
C GLY A 255 -9.77 -18.45 11.59
N LEU A 256 -10.12 -17.43 12.38
CA LEU A 256 -10.88 -17.62 13.61
C LEU A 256 -12.30 -18.16 13.32
N THR A 257 -12.99 -17.63 12.31
CA THR A 257 -14.32 -18.10 11.88
C THR A 257 -14.29 -19.57 11.46
N VAL A 258 -13.28 -19.98 10.68
CA VAL A 258 -13.06 -21.39 10.31
C VAL A 258 -12.78 -22.25 11.54
N ALA A 259 -11.98 -21.75 12.47
CA ALA A 259 -11.64 -22.46 13.69
C ALA A 259 -12.85 -22.65 14.63
N ILE A 260 -13.84 -21.73 14.66
CA ILE A 260 -15.01 -21.82 15.55
C ILE A 260 -15.76 -23.15 15.35
N GLY A 261 -15.95 -23.61 14.11
CA GLY A 261 -16.60 -24.89 13.84
C GLY A 261 -15.84 -26.07 14.46
N ARG A 262 -14.53 -26.08 14.37
CA ARG A 262 -13.67 -27.11 14.98
C ARG A 262 -13.59 -27.02 16.49
N ILE A 263 -13.58 -25.80 17.05
CA ILE A 263 -13.62 -25.53 18.50
C ILE A 263 -14.86 -26.18 19.13
N VAL A 264 -15.98 -26.03 18.46
CA VAL A 264 -17.24 -26.62 18.93
C VAL A 264 -17.19 -28.15 18.87
N ASP A 265 -16.64 -28.72 17.81
CA ASP A 265 -16.56 -30.16 17.57
C ASP A 265 -15.77 -30.89 18.69
N ASP A 266 -14.57 -30.44 19.03
CA ASP A 266 -13.76 -30.99 20.12
C ASP A 266 -14.54 -31.04 21.45
N SER A 267 -15.26 -29.94 21.75
CA SER A 267 -16.06 -29.81 22.97
C SER A 267 -17.29 -30.74 22.98
N ILE A 268 -17.94 -30.90 21.84
CA ILE A 268 -19.11 -31.78 21.68
C ILE A 268 -18.73 -33.21 21.97
N VAL A 269 -17.64 -33.72 21.38
CA VAL A 269 -17.21 -35.12 21.51
C VAL A 269 -16.95 -35.46 22.97
N VAL A 270 -16.30 -34.59 23.74
CA VAL A 270 -16.06 -34.84 25.19
C VAL A 270 -17.37 -34.84 25.96
N VAL A 271 -18.23 -33.83 25.76
CA VAL A 271 -19.51 -33.73 26.47
C VAL A 271 -20.43 -34.88 26.14
N GLU A 272 -20.49 -35.26 24.85
CA GLU A 272 -21.32 -36.39 24.38
C GLU A 272 -20.85 -37.71 25.03
N ASN A 273 -19.56 -37.97 25.04
CA ASN A 273 -19.03 -39.22 25.64
C ASN A 273 -19.31 -39.28 27.15
N VAL A 274 -19.12 -38.17 27.87
CA VAL A 274 -19.51 -38.09 29.29
C VAL A 274 -21.00 -38.30 29.47
N PHE A 275 -21.82 -37.71 28.61
CA PHE A 275 -23.28 -37.80 28.67
C PHE A 275 -23.74 -39.22 28.34
N ARG A 276 -23.15 -39.92 27.39
CA ARG A 276 -23.42 -41.30 27.01
C ARG A 276 -23.10 -42.26 28.18
N ASN A 277 -21.92 -42.13 28.79
CA ASN A 277 -21.57 -42.92 29.96
C ASN A 277 -22.57 -42.76 31.12
N ILE A 278 -23.10 -41.55 31.34
CA ILE A 278 -24.16 -41.32 32.33
C ILE A 278 -25.49 -42.02 31.92
N GLN A 279 -25.84 -42.06 30.64
CA GLN A 279 -27.06 -42.71 30.15
C GLN A 279 -26.95 -44.24 30.21
N GLU A 280 -25.80 -44.83 29.98
CA GLU A 280 -25.52 -46.26 30.08
C GLU A 280 -25.49 -46.76 31.53
N GLY A 281 -25.72 -45.88 32.53
CA GLY A 281 -25.82 -46.25 33.94
C GLY A 281 -24.51 -46.30 34.68
N ALA A 282 -23.45 -45.69 34.16
CA ALA A 282 -22.18 -45.61 34.91
C ALA A 282 -22.34 -44.83 36.21
N GLU A 283 -21.60 -45.22 37.23
CA GLU A 283 -21.56 -44.55 38.52
C GLU A 283 -21.12 -43.10 38.35
N ARG A 284 -21.89 -42.15 38.85
CA ARG A 284 -21.72 -40.72 38.67
C ARG A 284 -20.60 -40.15 39.55
N THR A 285 -19.37 -40.47 39.21
CA THR A 285 -18.17 -40.06 39.97
C THR A 285 -17.29 -39.13 39.11
N PRO A 286 -16.44 -38.29 39.71
CA PRO A 286 -15.43 -37.54 38.99
C PRO A 286 -14.49 -38.43 38.14
N GLU A 287 -14.21 -39.64 38.62
CA GLU A 287 -13.38 -40.63 37.91
C GLU A 287 -14.04 -41.09 36.62
N MET A 288 -15.34 -41.28 36.60
CA MET A 288 -16.09 -41.61 35.38
C MET A 288 -15.90 -40.51 34.31
N ILE A 289 -15.99 -39.23 34.70
CA ILE A 289 -15.78 -38.11 33.75
C ILE A 289 -14.35 -38.12 33.23
N ALA A 290 -13.36 -38.35 34.09
CA ALA A 290 -11.95 -38.43 33.68
C ALA A 290 -11.71 -39.60 32.71
N ASN A 291 -12.32 -40.75 32.97
CA ASN A 291 -12.21 -41.92 32.09
C ASN A 291 -12.92 -41.69 30.74
N ALA A 292 -14.14 -41.15 30.75
CA ALA A 292 -14.85 -40.80 29.54
C ALA A 292 -14.10 -39.78 28.70
N THR A 293 -13.43 -38.79 29.33
CA THR A 293 -12.59 -37.83 28.62
C THR A 293 -11.34 -38.50 28.04
N ARG A 294 -10.68 -39.42 28.81
CA ARG A 294 -9.49 -40.13 28.35
C ARG A 294 -9.80 -41.03 27.17
N GLU A 295 -10.96 -41.66 27.13
CA GLU A 295 -11.42 -42.52 26.02
C GLU A 295 -11.39 -41.79 24.68
N VAL A 296 -11.84 -40.54 24.63
CA VAL A 296 -11.92 -39.73 23.39
C VAL A 296 -10.70 -38.83 23.16
N SER A 297 -9.85 -38.64 24.15
CA SER A 297 -8.71 -37.70 24.12
C SER A 297 -7.74 -37.98 22.99
N SER A 298 -7.43 -39.25 22.74
CA SER A 298 -6.52 -39.69 21.68
C SER A 298 -7.09 -39.32 20.28
N ALA A 299 -8.38 -39.56 20.07
CA ALA A 299 -9.04 -39.30 18.81
C ALA A 299 -9.12 -37.79 18.54
N ILE A 300 -9.51 -36.98 19.53
CA ILE A 300 -9.57 -35.52 19.43
C ILE A 300 -8.19 -34.95 19.19
N THR A 301 -7.16 -35.38 19.94
CA THR A 301 -5.80 -34.89 19.76
C THR A 301 -5.27 -35.21 18.36
N ALA A 302 -5.45 -36.45 17.89
CA ALA A 302 -5.02 -36.86 16.56
C ALA A 302 -5.72 -36.03 15.46
N SER A 303 -7.03 -35.82 15.58
CA SER A 303 -7.81 -34.99 14.64
C SER A 303 -7.34 -33.53 14.61
N THR A 304 -7.13 -32.95 15.80
CA THR A 304 -6.66 -31.55 15.91
C THR A 304 -5.24 -31.39 15.36
N ILE A 305 -4.31 -32.31 15.69
CA ILE A 305 -2.93 -32.28 15.15
C ILE A 305 -2.95 -32.47 13.63
N THR A 306 -3.78 -33.35 13.10
CA THR A 306 -3.91 -33.53 11.65
C THR A 306 -4.37 -32.24 10.97
N THR A 307 -5.34 -31.56 11.54
CA THR A 307 -5.80 -30.27 11.01
C THR A 307 -4.70 -29.20 11.11
N VAL A 308 -3.99 -29.12 12.21
CA VAL A 308 -2.84 -28.22 12.38
C VAL A 308 -1.75 -28.52 11.34
N ALA A 309 -1.46 -29.81 11.08
CA ALA A 309 -0.47 -30.23 10.09
C ALA A 309 -0.84 -29.81 8.64
N VAL A 310 -2.10 -29.59 8.34
CA VAL A 310 -2.57 -29.09 7.04
C VAL A 310 -2.36 -27.57 6.93
N PHE A 311 -2.68 -26.81 7.97
CA PHE A 311 -2.61 -25.34 7.93
C PHE A 311 -1.24 -24.77 8.28
N LEU A 312 -0.49 -25.39 9.18
CA LEU A 312 0.80 -24.88 9.64
C LEU A 312 1.84 -24.67 8.52
N PRO A 313 1.94 -25.53 7.48
CA PRO A 313 2.88 -25.31 6.38
C PRO A 313 2.66 -23.98 5.64
N LEU A 314 1.42 -23.46 5.59
CA LEU A 314 1.13 -22.16 4.97
C LEU A 314 1.85 -20.99 5.66
N ALA A 315 2.21 -21.15 6.95
CA ALA A 315 2.97 -20.15 7.68
C ALA A 315 4.44 -20.06 7.24
N PHE A 316 4.95 -21.06 6.53
CA PHE A 316 6.34 -21.13 6.07
C PHE A 316 6.50 -20.85 4.57
N VAL A 317 5.41 -20.54 3.87
CA VAL A 317 5.46 -20.13 2.48
C VAL A 317 6.18 -18.80 2.37
N SER A 318 7.14 -18.70 1.45
CA SER A 318 7.89 -17.47 1.19
C SER A 318 7.15 -16.54 0.20
N GLY A 319 7.57 -15.27 0.15
CA GLY A 319 7.02 -14.29 -0.78
C GLY A 319 5.73 -13.63 -0.30
N LEU A 320 5.00 -13.02 -1.23
CA LEU A 320 3.78 -12.26 -0.93
C LEU A 320 2.64 -13.15 -0.42
N VAL A 321 2.46 -14.31 -1.04
CA VAL A 321 1.47 -15.33 -0.63
C VAL A 321 1.68 -15.73 0.82
N GLY A 322 2.93 -16.01 1.21
CA GLY A 322 3.25 -16.33 2.59
C GLY A 322 2.91 -15.20 3.56
N LYS A 323 3.22 -13.95 3.21
CA LYS A 323 2.88 -12.80 4.07
C LYS A 323 1.37 -12.63 4.28
N ILE A 324 0.56 -12.97 3.29
CA ILE A 324 -0.91 -12.88 3.36
C ILE A 324 -1.48 -14.05 4.18
N PHE A 325 -1.03 -15.28 3.94
CA PHE A 325 -1.62 -16.48 4.54
C PHE A 325 -1.01 -16.88 5.88
N MET A 326 0.21 -16.43 6.23
CA MET A 326 0.84 -16.70 7.52
C MET A 326 -0.03 -16.29 8.73
N PRO A 327 -0.64 -15.08 8.77
CA PRO A 327 -1.53 -14.71 9.88
C PRO A 327 -2.75 -15.62 9.99
N PHE A 328 -3.34 -16.04 8.86
CA PHE A 328 -4.45 -17.02 8.82
C PHE A 328 -4.02 -18.36 9.41
N ALA A 329 -2.92 -18.93 8.91
CA ALA A 329 -2.41 -20.23 9.33
C ALA A 329 -2.08 -20.28 10.82
N LEU A 330 -1.39 -19.24 11.33
CA LEU A 330 -1.06 -19.11 12.74
C LEU A 330 -2.34 -18.99 13.60
N THR A 331 -3.31 -18.20 13.16
CA THR A 331 -4.57 -18.02 13.90
C THR A 331 -5.34 -19.33 14.02
N VAL A 332 -5.50 -20.06 12.89
CA VAL A 332 -6.16 -21.37 12.92
C VAL A 332 -5.41 -22.35 13.82
N THR A 333 -4.10 -22.44 13.68
CA THR A 333 -3.26 -23.34 14.49
C THR A 333 -3.43 -23.05 15.99
N VAL A 334 -3.29 -21.80 16.39
CA VAL A 334 -3.39 -21.39 17.80
C VAL A 334 -4.79 -21.59 18.33
N ALA A 335 -5.83 -21.29 17.55
CA ALA A 335 -7.22 -21.48 17.93
C ALA A 335 -7.57 -22.96 18.14
N LEU A 336 -7.07 -23.83 17.27
CA LEU A 336 -7.25 -25.28 17.41
C LEU A 336 -6.53 -25.87 18.63
N LEU A 337 -5.30 -25.44 18.89
CA LEU A 337 -4.56 -25.86 20.07
C LEU A 337 -5.23 -25.34 21.37
N ALA A 338 -5.75 -24.12 21.35
CA ALA A 338 -6.53 -23.57 22.46
C ALA A 338 -7.82 -24.38 22.68
N SER A 339 -8.53 -24.78 21.60
CA SER A 339 -9.70 -25.65 21.66
C SER A 339 -9.39 -26.98 22.31
N LEU A 340 -8.32 -27.64 21.86
CA LEU A 340 -7.88 -28.91 22.41
C LEU A 340 -7.63 -28.81 23.92
N LEU A 341 -6.94 -27.75 24.35
CA LEU A 341 -6.67 -27.51 25.76
C LEU A 341 -7.97 -27.30 26.54
N VAL A 342 -8.90 -26.49 26.02
CA VAL A 342 -10.21 -26.25 26.66
C VAL A 342 -11.02 -27.54 26.71
N ALA A 343 -11.06 -28.32 25.64
CA ALA A 343 -11.81 -29.57 25.57
C ALA A 343 -11.31 -30.62 26.57
N LEU A 344 -10.00 -30.76 26.73
CA LEU A 344 -9.41 -31.77 27.59
C LEU A 344 -9.27 -31.33 29.07
N ALA A 345 -9.19 -30.02 29.35
CA ALA A 345 -9.00 -29.51 30.70
C ALA A 345 -10.26 -28.88 31.29
N LEU A 346 -10.87 -27.91 30.58
CA LEU A 346 -11.99 -27.14 31.10
C LEU A 346 -13.31 -27.90 31.03
N ILE A 347 -13.59 -28.57 29.91
CA ILE A 347 -14.88 -29.27 29.69
C ILE A 347 -15.11 -30.36 30.75
N PRO A 348 -14.16 -31.23 31.11
CA PRO A 348 -14.38 -32.21 32.17
C PRO A 348 -14.69 -31.57 33.51
N VAL A 349 -14.05 -30.45 33.84
CA VAL A 349 -14.34 -29.69 35.06
C VAL A 349 -15.78 -29.15 35.05
N LEU A 350 -16.20 -28.55 33.96
CA LEU A 350 -17.58 -28.06 33.82
C LEU A 350 -18.60 -29.19 33.80
N ALA A 351 -18.26 -30.35 33.19
CA ALA A 351 -19.10 -31.54 33.21
C ALA A 351 -19.32 -32.06 34.63
N LYS A 352 -18.28 -32.05 35.48
CA LYS A 352 -18.39 -32.37 36.88
C LYS A 352 -19.42 -31.52 37.61
N TYR A 353 -19.44 -30.23 37.39
CA TYR A 353 -20.38 -29.32 38.08
C TYR A 353 -21.78 -29.37 37.52
N PHE A 354 -21.97 -29.53 36.23
CA PHE A 354 -23.26 -29.39 35.56
C PHE A 354 -23.93 -30.73 35.27
N LEU A 355 -23.19 -31.82 35.01
CA LEU A 355 -23.75 -33.11 34.54
C LEU A 355 -23.87 -34.18 35.61
N LEU A 356 -23.01 -34.23 36.65
CA LEU A 356 -23.09 -35.28 37.67
C LEU A 356 -24.44 -35.35 38.37
N ASN A 357 -25.07 -34.17 38.61
CA ASN A 357 -26.38 -34.06 39.24
C ASN A 357 -27.52 -33.81 38.25
N ALA A 358 -27.28 -34.05 36.95
CA ALA A 358 -28.32 -33.84 35.95
C ALA A 358 -29.27 -35.02 35.89
N LYS A 359 -30.58 -34.74 35.76
CA LYS A 359 -31.54 -35.78 35.36
C LYS A 359 -31.33 -36.05 33.85
N VAL A 360 -30.69 -37.16 33.53
CA VAL A 360 -30.49 -37.61 32.19
C VAL A 360 -31.60 -38.58 31.82
N PRO A 361 -32.35 -38.40 30.75
CA PRO A 361 -33.34 -39.37 30.29
C PRO A 361 -32.68 -40.66 29.93
N ALA A 362 -33.29 -41.78 30.30
CA ALA A 362 -32.84 -43.10 29.84
C ALA A 362 -32.89 -43.17 28.29
N GLU A 363 -32.05 -44.03 27.74
CA GLU A 363 -31.95 -44.29 26.31
C GLU A 363 -33.34 -44.57 25.75
N LYS A 364 -33.77 -43.84 24.71
CA LYS A 364 -35.06 -44.03 24.05
C LYS A 364 -34.92 -45.00 22.89
N GLU A 365 -35.99 -45.71 22.60
CA GLU A 365 -36.03 -46.49 21.36
C GLU A 365 -35.66 -45.65 20.14
N PRO A 366 -34.91 -46.24 19.16
CA PRO A 366 -34.42 -45.54 17.99
C PRO A 366 -35.55 -44.80 17.26
N SER A 367 -35.30 -43.55 16.93
CA SER A 367 -36.25 -42.65 16.26
C SER A 367 -36.58 -43.17 14.85
N LYS A 368 -37.67 -42.70 14.24
CA LYS A 368 -38.02 -43.03 12.86
C LYS A 368 -36.91 -42.64 11.87
N LEU A 369 -36.15 -41.58 12.18
CA LEU A 369 -35.00 -41.13 11.38
C LEU A 369 -33.83 -42.15 11.48
N GLU A 370 -33.50 -42.62 12.68
CA GLU A 370 -32.47 -43.62 12.92
C GLU A 370 -32.77 -44.92 12.22
N LYS A 371 -34.01 -45.45 12.31
CA LYS A 371 -34.46 -46.64 11.56
C LYS A 371 -34.34 -46.48 10.03
N LYS A 372 -34.64 -45.27 9.51
CA LYS A 372 -34.51 -44.99 8.07
C LYS A 372 -33.03 -44.91 7.64
N TYR A 373 -32.18 -44.32 8.48
CA TYR A 373 -30.72 -44.28 8.26
C TYR A 373 -30.13 -45.70 8.26
N GLU A 374 -30.50 -46.52 9.20
CA GLU A 374 -30.09 -47.93 9.27
C GLU A 374 -30.48 -48.71 8.01
N GLN A 375 -31.68 -48.49 7.48
CA GLN A 375 -32.12 -49.09 6.20
C GLN A 375 -31.25 -48.66 5.02
N ILE A 376 -30.93 -47.32 4.95
CA ILE A 376 -30.07 -46.80 3.88
C ILE A 376 -28.64 -47.32 4.02
N LEU A 377 -28.11 -47.41 5.24
CA LEU A 377 -26.79 -47.96 5.52
C LEU A 377 -26.71 -49.43 5.12
N ASN A 378 -27.68 -50.25 5.54
CA ASN A 378 -27.74 -51.66 5.19
C ASN A 378 -27.88 -51.90 3.68
N TRP A 379 -28.68 -51.04 3.00
CA TRP A 379 -28.76 -51.06 1.53
C TRP A 379 -27.40 -50.70 0.88
N GLY A 380 -26.73 -49.68 1.39
CA GLY A 380 -25.39 -49.25 0.92
C GLY A 380 -24.32 -50.33 1.10
N LEU A 381 -24.31 -50.98 2.25
CA LEU A 381 -23.41 -52.10 2.56
C LEU A 381 -23.67 -53.32 1.69
N ALA A 382 -24.94 -53.58 1.37
CA ALA A 382 -25.33 -54.65 0.45
C ALA A 382 -24.97 -54.38 -1.02
N HIS A 383 -24.88 -53.07 -1.42
CA HIS A 383 -24.65 -52.67 -2.80
C HIS A 383 -23.31 -51.88 -2.95
N ARG A 384 -22.23 -52.40 -2.40
CA ARG A 384 -20.91 -51.74 -2.33
C ARG A 384 -20.43 -51.17 -3.66
N ALA A 385 -20.56 -51.95 -4.75
CA ALA A 385 -20.13 -51.52 -6.08
C ALA A 385 -20.91 -50.31 -6.61
N ARG A 386 -22.24 -50.23 -6.32
CA ARG A 386 -23.08 -49.08 -6.72
C ARG A 386 -22.70 -47.84 -5.91
N MET A 387 -22.44 -47.98 -4.62
CA MET A 387 -22.01 -46.89 -3.75
C MET A 387 -20.65 -46.35 -4.17
N ILE A 388 -19.66 -47.23 -4.40
CA ILE A 388 -18.32 -46.80 -4.87
C ILE A 388 -18.41 -46.20 -6.27
N GLY A 389 -19.19 -46.80 -7.18
CA GLY A 389 -19.39 -46.26 -8.51
C GLY A 389 -20.06 -44.88 -8.51
N GLY A 390 -21.10 -44.71 -7.69
CA GLY A 390 -21.75 -43.39 -7.50
C GLY A 390 -20.80 -42.35 -6.93
N ALA A 391 -20.00 -42.72 -5.93
CA ALA A 391 -19.00 -41.81 -5.34
C ALA A 391 -17.92 -41.40 -6.38
N LEU A 392 -17.42 -42.35 -7.18
CA LEU A 392 -16.46 -42.08 -8.26
C LEU A 392 -17.03 -41.17 -9.35
N ILE A 393 -18.30 -41.41 -9.76
CA ILE A 393 -18.97 -40.52 -10.72
C ILE A 393 -19.13 -39.12 -10.17
N LEU A 394 -19.57 -38.98 -8.92
CA LEU A 394 -19.68 -37.67 -8.26
C LEU A 394 -18.32 -36.96 -8.18
N PHE A 395 -17.27 -37.70 -7.82
CA PHE A 395 -15.91 -37.20 -7.79
C PHE A 395 -15.41 -36.73 -9.15
N ALA A 396 -15.61 -37.56 -10.19
CA ALA A 396 -15.25 -37.19 -11.55
C ALA A 396 -16.05 -35.99 -12.07
N ALA A 397 -17.33 -35.90 -11.75
CA ALA A 397 -18.16 -34.73 -12.07
C ALA A 397 -17.69 -33.47 -11.37
N SER A 398 -17.29 -33.55 -10.09
CA SER A 398 -16.75 -32.40 -9.36
C SER A 398 -15.41 -31.90 -9.95
N LEU A 399 -14.53 -32.80 -10.37
CA LEU A 399 -13.30 -32.45 -11.08
C LEU A 399 -13.57 -31.78 -12.44
N ALA A 400 -14.60 -32.24 -13.16
CA ALA A 400 -14.99 -31.64 -14.43
C ALA A 400 -15.56 -30.20 -14.29
N LEU A 401 -16.01 -29.80 -13.10
CA LEU A 401 -16.50 -28.47 -12.83
C LEU A 401 -15.37 -27.45 -12.57
N ILE A 402 -14.15 -27.90 -12.19
CA ILE A 402 -13.02 -27.00 -11.87
C ILE A 402 -12.73 -25.99 -13.00
N PRO A 403 -12.66 -26.39 -14.29
CA PRO A 403 -12.39 -25.45 -15.38
C PRO A 403 -13.51 -24.42 -15.61
N VAL A 404 -14.71 -24.67 -15.10
CA VAL A 404 -15.89 -23.81 -15.30
C VAL A 404 -15.96 -22.71 -14.23
N ILE A 405 -15.36 -22.95 -13.04
CA ILE A 405 -15.46 -22.03 -11.89
C ILE A 405 -14.61 -20.77 -12.10
N GLY A 406 -13.58 -20.82 -12.96
CA GLY A 406 -12.63 -19.72 -13.11
C GLY A 406 -11.63 -19.63 -11.95
N THR A 407 -10.56 -18.88 -12.15
CA THR A 407 -9.51 -18.67 -11.14
C THR A 407 -9.22 -17.19 -10.96
N GLY A 408 -9.40 -16.69 -9.75
CA GLY A 408 -9.07 -15.32 -9.34
C GLY A 408 -8.30 -15.34 -8.03
N PHE A 409 -7.38 -14.39 -7.84
CA PHE A 409 -6.54 -14.36 -6.63
C PHE A 409 -7.27 -13.73 -5.42
N MET A 410 -8.05 -12.69 -5.65
CA MET A 410 -8.80 -12.01 -4.59
C MET A 410 -10.20 -11.63 -5.04
N PRO A 411 -11.18 -11.66 -4.12
CA PRO A 411 -12.53 -11.17 -4.42
C PRO A 411 -12.51 -9.64 -4.57
N ASP A 412 -13.46 -9.12 -5.35
CA ASP A 412 -13.69 -7.69 -5.48
C ASP A 412 -13.98 -7.02 -4.14
N SER A 413 -13.50 -5.79 -3.97
CA SER A 413 -13.79 -5.00 -2.77
C SER A 413 -15.27 -4.58 -2.72
N ALA A 414 -15.83 -4.51 -1.50
CA ALA A 414 -17.21 -4.08 -1.29
C ALA A 414 -17.46 -2.63 -1.75
N GLU A 415 -16.47 -1.75 -1.62
CA GLU A 415 -16.52 -0.39 -2.15
C GLU A 415 -15.97 -0.34 -3.57
N LYS A 416 -16.71 0.33 -4.47
CA LYS A 416 -16.41 0.42 -5.88
C LYS A 416 -15.81 1.78 -6.20
N TYR A 417 -14.56 1.76 -6.67
CA TYR A 417 -13.84 2.95 -7.12
C TYR A 417 -13.33 2.73 -8.54
N MET A 418 -13.37 3.76 -9.35
CA MET A 418 -12.68 3.79 -10.65
C MET A 418 -11.80 5.03 -10.75
N THR A 419 -10.74 4.92 -11.53
CA THR A 419 -9.83 6.02 -11.84
C THR A 419 -9.86 6.28 -13.33
N VAL A 420 -9.95 7.57 -13.69
CA VAL A 420 -9.72 8.02 -15.07
C VAL A 420 -8.41 8.77 -15.06
N SER A 421 -7.40 8.21 -15.74
CA SER A 421 -6.09 8.82 -15.91
C SER A 421 -6.02 9.48 -17.27
N VAL A 422 -5.46 10.68 -17.32
CA VAL A 422 -5.25 11.45 -18.55
C VAL A 422 -3.78 11.78 -18.65
N GLU A 423 -3.14 11.39 -19.72
CA GLU A 423 -1.73 11.68 -19.99
C GLU A 423 -1.58 12.35 -21.36
N TYR A 424 -0.98 13.50 -21.35
CA TYR A 424 -0.59 14.27 -22.52
C TYR A 424 0.88 14.09 -22.84
N PRO A 425 1.34 14.39 -24.06
CA PRO A 425 2.75 14.46 -24.35
C PRO A 425 3.50 15.35 -23.36
N GLU A 426 4.70 14.94 -22.99
CA GLU A 426 5.58 15.69 -22.10
C GLU A 426 5.77 17.14 -22.58
N GLY A 427 5.73 18.08 -21.64
CA GLY A 427 5.81 19.52 -21.94
C GLY A 427 4.46 20.19 -22.19
N THR A 428 3.35 19.45 -22.15
CA THR A 428 2.01 20.05 -22.25
C THR A 428 1.71 20.86 -20.99
N LYS A 429 1.20 22.08 -21.17
CA LYS A 429 0.80 22.96 -20.06
C LYS A 429 -0.41 22.39 -19.30
N ALA A 430 -0.42 22.52 -18.00
CA ALA A 430 -1.52 22.08 -17.14
C ALA A 430 -2.89 22.66 -17.56
N ALA A 431 -2.93 23.88 -18.06
CA ALA A 431 -4.17 24.50 -18.57
C ALA A 431 -4.78 23.77 -19.78
N THR A 432 -3.94 23.17 -20.64
CA THR A 432 -4.42 22.37 -21.79
C THR A 432 -5.02 21.04 -21.30
N VAL A 433 -4.37 20.40 -20.33
CA VAL A 433 -4.85 19.18 -19.66
C VAL A 433 -6.19 19.47 -18.98
N ASP A 434 -6.30 20.59 -18.29
CA ASP A 434 -7.50 21.03 -17.57
C ASP A 434 -8.73 21.10 -18.48
N GLY A 435 -8.61 21.65 -19.67
CA GLY A 435 -9.71 21.74 -20.63
C GLY A 435 -10.30 20.38 -21.03
N THR A 436 -9.48 19.32 -21.11
CA THR A 436 -9.97 17.94 -21.35
C THR A 436 -10.57 17.34 -20.10
N VAL A 437 -9.93 17.56 -18.97
CA VAL A 437 -10.39 17.07 -17.67
C VAL A 437 -11.78 17.62 -17.32
N GLU A 438 -12.06 18.90 -17.58
CA GLU A 438 -13.40 19.48 -17.39
C GLU A 438 -14.48 18.78 -18.23
N ARG A 439 -14.15 18.30 -19.43
CA ARG A 439 -15.10 17.52 -20.24
C ARG A 439 -15.37 16.16 -19.62
N ILE A 440 -14.32 15.50 -19.13
CA ILE A 440 -14.44 14.22 -18.43
C ILE A 440 -15.24 14.39 -17.14
N GLU A 441 -15.00 15.44 -16.36
CA GLU A 441 -15.79 15.77 -15.17
C GLU A 441 -17.28 15.92 -15.48
N LYS A 442 -17.62 16.57 -16.61
CA LYS A 442 -19.02 16.70 -17.04
C LYS A 442 -19.65 15.34 -17.38
N ILE A 443 -18.91 14.45 -18.07
CA ILE A 443 -19.37 13.10 -18.39
C ILE A 443 -19.60 12.31 -17.09
N VAL A 444 -18.60 12.27 -16.20
CA VAL A 444 -18.67 11.53 -14.94
C VAL A 444 -19.77 12.05 -14.02
N LYS A 445 -19.96 13.36 -13.97
CA LYS A 445 -21.01 14.00 -13.15
C LYS A 445 -22.43 13.67 -13.64
N ALA A 446 -22.58 13.35 -14.92
CA ALA A 446 -23.87 12.98 -15.51
C ALA A 446 -24.30 11.53 -15.14
N TYR A 447 -23.41 10.70 -14.64
CA TYR A 447 -23.73 9.33 -14.27
C TYR A 447 -24.43 9.28 -12.90
N PRO A 448 -25.64 8.76 -12.80
CA PRO A 448 -26.39 8.64 -11.53
C PRO A 448 -25.74 7.66 -10.55
N GLU A 449 -24.89 6.78 -11.03
CA GLU A 449 -24.14 5.80 -10.28
C GLU A 449 -22.94 6.41 -9.53
N VAL A 450 -22.46 7.57 -9.94
CA VAL A 450 -21.35 8.28 -9.30
C VAL A 450 -21.83 8.93 -8.01
N GLU A 451 -21.14 8.65 -6.92
CA GLU A 451 -21.40 9.27 -5.61
C GLU A 451 -20.64 10.59 -5.48
N ARG A 452 -19.35 10.54 -5.77
CA ARG A 452 -18.43 11.68 -5.73
C ARG A 452 -17.19 11.42 -6.55
N PHE A 453 -16.49 12.47 -6.92
CA PHE A 453 -15.20 12.35 -7.57
C PHE A 453 -14.25 13.47 -7.16
N GLN A 454 -12.97 13.15 -7.25
CA GLN A 454 -11.87 14.06 -7.00
C GLN A 454 -10.98 14.10 -8.23
N THR A 455 -10.59 15.29 -8.61
CA THR A 455 -9.68 15.53 -9.73
C THR A 455 -8.36 16.08 -9.23
N THR A 456 -7.26 15.61 -9.77
CA THR A 456 -5.92 16.16 -9.56
C THR A 456 -5.27 16.36 -10.93
N ILE A 457 -4.75 17.55 -11.19
CA ILE A 457 -4.07 17.92 -12.44
C ILE A 457 -2.66 18.35 -12.09
N GLY A 458 -1.67 17.94 -12.87
CA GLY A 458 -0.26 18.20 -12.59
C GLY A 458 0.38 17.23 -11.60
N ALA A 459 -0.36 16.21 -11.17
CA ALA A 459 0.16 15.09 -10.37
C ALA A 459 -0.65 13.82 -10.65
N LYS A 460 0.04 12.68 -10.60
CA LYS A 460 -0.60 11.34 -10.59
C LYS A 460 -1.20 11.05 -9.22
N ALA A 461 -2.04 10.03 -9.12
CA ALA A 461 -2.68 9.62 -7.85
C ALA A 461 -1.67 9.25 -6.74
N ASP A 462 -0.43 8.89 -7.08
CA ASP A 462 0.67 8.61 -6.15
C ASP A 462 1.40 9.85 -5.64
N GLY A 463 1.05 11.04 -6.17
CA GLY A 463 1.68 12.33 -5.84
C GLY A 463 2.94 12.64 -6.65
N THR A 464 3.31 11.78 -7.62
CA THR A 464 4.39 12.12 -8.56
C THR A 464 3.84 13.07 -9.61
N GLY A 465 4.47 14.25 -9.75
CA GLY A 465 3.94 15.33 -10.57
C GLY A 465 4.55 15.44 -11.95
N SER A 466 3.68 15.69 -12.94
CA SER A 466 4.06 16.26 -14.23
C SER A 466 2.87 17.07 -14.75
N SER A 467 3.12 18.26 -15.28
CA SER A 467 2.09 19.18 -15.76
C SER A 467 1.18 18.58 -16.86
N ASN A 468 1.65 17.53 -17.51
CA ASN A 468 0.95 16.83 -18.59
C ASN A 468 0.01 15.71 -18.13
N THR A 469 -0.14 15.48 -16.82
CA THR A 469 -0.97 14.38 -16.30
C THR A 469 -2.13 14.89 -15.47
N ALA A 470 -3.24 14.15 -15.51
CA ALA A 470 -4.34 14.33 -14.57
C ALA A 470 -4.94 12.98 -14.16
N SER A 471 -5.58 12.96 -13.01
CA SER A 471 -6.24 11.78 -12.47
C SER A 471 -7.58 12.18 -11.85
N LEU A 472 -8.64 11.46 -12.22
CA LEU A 472 -9.95 11.55 -11.56
C LEU A 472 -10.17 10.27 -10.76
N PHE A 473 -10.25 10.39 -9.45
CA PHE A 473 -10.61 9.30 -8.56
C PHE A 473 -12.10 9.37 -8.22
N ILE A 474 -12.84 8.34 -8.58
CA ILE A 474 -14.31 8.35 -8.60
C ILE A 474 -14.84 7.27 -7.68
N LYS A 475 -15.63 7.67 -6.68
CA LYS A 475 -16.41 6.75 -5.85
C LYS A 475 -17.75 6.47 -6.51
N VAL A 476 -18.04 5.19 -6.69
CA VAL A 476 -19.27 4.70 -7.30
C VAL A 476 -20.18 4.14 -6.20
N LYS A 477 -21.48 4.33 -6.33
CA LYS A 477 -22.48 3.67 -5.48
C LYS A 477 -22.37 2.15 -5.61
N ASN A 478 -22.90 1.43 -4.64
CA ASN A 478 -22.95 -0.03 -4.77
C ASN A 478 -23.96 -0.42 -5.86
N ILE A 479 -23.46 -0.82 -7.02
CA ILE A 479 -24.22 -1.22 -8.20
C ILE A 479 -23.81 -2.63 -8.63
N ASP A 480 -24.71 -3.38 -9.27
CA ASP A 480 -24.42 -4.74 -9.71
C ASP A 480 -23.51 -4.75 -10.96
N ASP A 481 -23.76 -3.85 -11.92
CA ASP A 481 -23.00 -3.77 -13.18
C ASP A 481 -21.92 -2.66 -13.14
N PHE A 482 -20.86 -2.90 -12.37
CA PHE A 482 -19.75 -1.95 -12.30
C PHE A 482 -18.86 -1.98 -13.55
N ASP A 483 -18.64 -3.17 -14.13
CA ASP A 483 -17.83 -3.32 -15.33
C ASP A 483 -18.51 -2.70 -16.57
N GLY A 484 -19.85 -2.73 -16.61
CA GLY A 484 -20.63 -1.99 -17.60
C GLY A 484 -20.45 -0.47 -17.47
N LEU A 485 -20.39 0.07 -16.25
CA LEU A 485 -20.11 1.50 -16.03
C LEU A 485 -18.70 1.87 -16.52
N ILE A 486 -17.70 1.06 -16.23
CA ILE A 486 -16.31 1.29 -16.71
C ILE A 486 -16.27 1.28 -18.23
N SER A 487 -16.91 0.27 -18.86
CA SER A 487 -16.96 0.13 -20.31
C SER A 487 -17.67 1.33 -20.97
N ARG A 488 -18.76 1.81 -20.37
CA ARG A 488 -19.48 3.01 -20.80
C ARG A 488 -18.58 4.25 -20.67
N THR A 489 -17.88 4.40 -19.54
CA THR A 489 -16.99 5.53 -19.33
C THR A 489 -15.84 5.52 -20.34
N ARG A 490 -15.22 4.37 -20.63
CA ARG A 490 -14.21 4.22 -21.70
C ARG A 490 -14.74 4.69 -23.04
N LYS A 491 -15.95 4.26 -23.41
CA LYS A 491 -16.58 4.64 -24.68
C LYS A 491 -16.87 6.15 -24.76
N ASP A 492 -17.40 6.73 -23.69
CA ASP A 492 -17.80 8.13 -23.66
C ASP A 492 -16.58 9.07 -23.62
N THR A 493 -15.44 8.62 -23.07
CA THR A 493 -14.18 9.36 -23.04
C THR A 493 -13.30 9.12 -24.28
N ALA A 494 -13.53 8.05 -25.04
CA ALA A 494 -12.71 7.70 -26.22
C ALA A 494 -12.63 8.81 -27.28
N SER A 495 -13.70 9.59 -27.46
CA SER A 495 -13.72 10.72 -28.41
C SER A 495 -12.80 11.88 -27.99
N LEU A 496 -12.41 11.95 -26.71
CA LEU A 496 -11.51 12.96 -26.16
C LEU A 496 -10.04 12.57 -26.34
N ALA A 497 -9.76 11.26 -26.46
CA ALA A 497 -8.46 10.73 -26.81
C ALA A 497 -8.29 10.86 -28.34
N SER A 498 -7.52 11.83 -28.78
CA SER A 498 -7.25 12.05 -30.22
C SER A 498 -5.84 11.55 -30.53
N GLU A 499 -5.72 10.64 -31.50
CA GLU A 499 -4.40 10.18 -32.00
C GLU A 499 -3.52 11.34 -32.50
N LYS A 500 -4.13 12.42 -33.02
CA LYS A 500 -3.40 13.61 -33.49
C LYS A 500 -2.87 14.48 -32.36
N SER A 501 -3.52 14.46 -31.20
CA SER A 501 -3.10 15.22 -30.01
C SER A 501 -2.18 14.43 -29.08
N GLY A 502 -2.04 13.10 -29.30
CA GLY A 502 -1.22 12.23 -28.46
C GLY A 502 -1.71 12.13 -27.00
N VAL A 503 -3.01 12.36 -26.79
CA VAL A 503 -3.63 12.23 -25.46
C VAL A 503 -4.01 10.78 -25.21
N ASP A 504 -3.58 10.24 -24.09
CA ASP A 504 -3.99 8.94 -23.60
C ASP A 504 -4.98 9.09 -22.44
N ILE A 505 -6.10 8.34 -22.50
CA ILE A 505 -7.14 8.33 -21.46
C ILE A 505 -7.40 6.89 -21.08
N ALA A 506 -6.94 6.51 -19.89
CA ALA A 506 -7.18 5.19 -19.32
C ALA A 506 -8.30 5.26 -18.28
N VAL A 507 -9.25 4.32 -18.34
CA VAL A 507 -10.29 4.14 -17.32
C VAL A 507 -10.10 2.79 -16.68
N GLU A 508 -9.80 2.78 -15.40
CA GLU A 508 -9.39 1.60 -14.65
C GLU A 508 -10.29 1.36 -13.45
N LYS A 509 -10.53 0.09 -13.16
CA LYS A 509 -11.12 -0.34 -11.89
C LYS A 509 -10.07 -0.20 -10.80
N GLN A 510 -10.34 0.61 -9.79
CA GLN A 510 -9.43 0.71 -8.65
C GLN A 510 -9.55 -0.54 -7.79
N GLN A 511 -8.53 -1.37 -7.83
CA GLN A 511 -8.45 -2.55 -6.97
C GLN A 511 -7.62 -2.25 -5.73
N THR A 512 -8.08 -2.74 -4.58
CA THR A 512 -7.43 -2.49 -3.27
C THR A 512 -6.05 -3.13 -3.17
N THR A 513 -5.72 -4.07 -4.06
CA THR A 513 -4.51 -4.91 -3.97
C THR A 513 -3.50 -4.71 -5.09
N GLY A 514 -3.79 -3.89 -6.10
CA GLY A 514 -2.82 -3.52 -7.16
C GLY A 514 -2.27 -4.67 -8.02
N MET A 515 -2.91 -5.84 -8.04
CA MET A 515 -2.35 -7.07 -8.63
C MET A 515 -3.23 -7.69 -9.72
N SER A 516 -4.08 -6.94 -10.39
CA SER A 516 -4.94 -7.50 -11.45
C SER A 516 -4.50 -7.04 -12.83
N GLY A 517 -3.33 -7.43 -13.24
CA GLY A 517 -2.83 -7.12 -14.56
C GLY A 517 -1.91 -8.20 -15.08
N VAL A 518 -1.75 -8.24 -16.39
CA VAL A 518 -0.69 -8.99 -17.04
C VAL A 518 0.47 -8.04 -17.29
N GLU A 519 1.68 -8.49 -16.96
CA GLU A 519 2.91 -7.81 -17.31
C GLU A 519 3.79 -8.74 -18.14
N VAL A 520 4.29 -8.24 -19.27
CA VAL A 520 5.27 -8.96 -20.08
C VAL A 520 6.52 -8.10 -20.19
N THR A 521 7.61 -8.60 -19.64
CA THR A 521 8.91 -7.91 -19.62
C THR A 521 9.79 -8.42 -20.74
N PHE A 522 10.27 -7.52 -21.61
CA PHE A 522 11.25 -7.78 -22.66
C PHE A 522 12.59 -7.22 -22.24
N SER A 523 13.62 -8.04 -22.13
CA SER A 523 14.96 -7.64 -21.70
C SER A 523 15.98 -7.76 -22.82
N GLY A 524 16.91 -6.77 -22.93
CA GLY A 524 17.93 -6.75 -23.96
C GLY A 524 18.83 -5.52 -23.85
N SER A 525 19.87 -5.43 -24.69
CA SER A 525 20.87 -4.36 -24.64
C SER A 525 20.56 -3.15 -25.55
N ASN A 526 19.48 -3.19 -26.33
CA ASN A 526 19.15 -2.14 -27.29
C ASN A 526 17.73 -1.62 -27.08
N THR A 527 17.61 -0.40 -26.57
CA THR A 527 16.33 0.25 -26.23
C THR A 527 15.38 0.36 -27.43
N GLN A 528 15.91 0.66 -28.64
CA GLN A 528 15.06 0.78 -29.84
C GLN A 528 14.47 -0.57 -30.25
N LYS A 529 15.26 -1.65 -30.16
CA LYS A 529 14.74 -3.01 -30.40
C LYS A 529 13.71 -3.40 -29.36
N LEU A 530 13.95 -3.08 -28.09
CA LEU A 530 13.00 -3.34 -27.01
C LEU A 530 11.68 -2.61 -27.25
N LYS A 531 11.72 -1.32 -27.61
CA LYS A 531 10.54 -0.53 -27.94
C LYS A 531 9.76 -1.14 -29.10
N ALA A 532 10.42 -1.39 -30.22
CA ALA A 532 9.77 -1.98 -31.41
C ALA A 532 9.18 -3.38 -31.12
N THR A 533 9.84 -4.18 -30.27
CA THR A 533 9.37 -5.51 -29.88
C THR A 533 8.13 -5.42 -28.99
N SER A 534 8.15 -4.54 -28.00
CA SER A 534 7.00 -4.34 -27.08
C SER A 534 5.78 -3.76 -27.81
N GLU A 535 5.98 -2.81 -28.74
CA GLU A 535 4.89 -2.26 -29.57
C GLU A 535 4.28 -3.34 -30.48
N ARG A 536 5.08 -4.15 -31.13
CA ARG A 536 4.60 -5.29 -31.93
C ARG A 536 3.82 -6.31 -31.06
N PHE A 537 4.27 -6.52 -29.85
CA PHE A 537 3.58 -7.45 -28.94
C PHE A 537 2.24 -6.89 -28.47
N ILE A 538 2.13 -5.59 -28.21
CA ILE A 538 0.85 -4.91 -27.92
C ILE A 538 -0.17 -5.19 -29.03
N GLU A 539 0.26 -5.01 -30.30
CA GLU A 539 -0.60 -5.28 -31.46
C GLU A 539 -1.07 -6.77 -31.51
N GLU A 540 -0.23 -7.71 -31.07
CA GLU A 540 -0.55 -9.12 -31.03
C GLU A 540 -1.59 -9.46 -29.94
N ILE A 541 -1.55 -8.75 -28.78
CA ILE A 541 -2.42 -9.05 -27.64
C ILE A 541 -3.61 -8.11 -27.49
N LYS A 542 -3.71 -7.02 -28.27
CA LYS A 542 -4.81 -6.07 -28.16
C LYS A 542 -6.20 -6.68 -28.41
N ASN A 543 -6.26 -7.77 -29.15
CA ASN A 543 -7.49 -8.49 -29.46
C ASN A 543 -7.74 -9.70 -28.52
N VAL A 544 -6.90 -9.91 -27.51
CA VAL A 544 -7.14 -10.93 -26.48
C VAL A 544 -8.35 -10.51 -25.66
N PRO A 545 -9.41 -11.34 -25.56
CA PRO A 545 -10.59 -10.98 -24.78
C PRO A 545 -10.23 -10.68 -23.31
N ASN A 546 -10.86 -9.67 -22.76
CA ASN A 546 -10.68 -9.24 -21.37
C ASN A 546 -9.28 -8.71 -21.04
N VAL A 547 -8.51 -8.26 -22.03
CA VAL A 547 -7.32 -7.43 -21.85
C VAL A 547 -7.66 -5.99 -22.26
N ALA A 548 -7.37 -5.03 -21.39
CA ALA A 548 -7.62 -3.62 -21.62
C ALA A 548 -6.43 -2.77 -21.15
N ASN A 549 -6.42 -1.48 -21.49
CA ASN A 549 -5.42 -0.51 -21.03
C ASN A 549 -3.97 -1.02 -21.21
N LEU A 550 -3.67 -1.44 -22.45
CA LEU A 550 -2.31 -1.90 -22.79
C LEU A 550 -1.34 -0.71 -22.84
N GLU A 551 -0.34 -0.74 -21.99
CA GLU A 551 0.68 0.29 -21.89
C GLU A 551 2.08 -0.30 -22.13
N ASN A 552 2.97 0.54 -22.68
CA ASN A 552 4.38 0.24 -22.82
C ASN A 552 5.21 1.28 -22.05
N ASN A 553 6.02 0.85 -21.11
CA ASN A 553 6.86 1.75 -20.31
C ASN A 553 7.93 2.51 -21.13
N LEU A 554 8.20 2.10 -22.38
CA LEU A 554 9.05 2.79 -23.35
C LEU A 554 8.21 3.51 -24.45
N GLY A 555 6.89 3.46 -24.39
CA GLY A 555 5.98 4.03 -25.39
C GLY A 555 6.06 5.56 -25.48
N THR A 556 6.22 6.23 -24.36
CA THR A 556 6.34 7.67 -24.29
C THR A 556 7.70 8.15 -24.77
N THR A 557 7.71 8.82 -25.92
CA THR A 557 8.87 9.57 -26.41
C THR A 557 8.64 11.05 -26.15
N ARG A 558 9.67 11.74 -25.71
CA ARG A 558 9.69 13.19 -25.57
C ARG A 558 10.37 13.82 -26.77
N LYS A 559 9.75 14.80 -27.38
CA LYS A 559 10.42 15.67 -28.36
C LYS A 559 11.42 16.55 -27.59
N GLN A 560 12.69 16.40 -27.91
CA GLN A 560 13.76 17.19 -27.34
C GLN A 560 14.34 18.08 -28.42
N LEU A 561 14.44 19.39 -28.15
CA LEU A 561 15.18 20.31 -28.98
C LEU A 561 16.68 20.12 -28.74
N ASN A 562 17.38 19.67 -29.76
CA ASN A 562 18.83 19.49 -29.72
C ASN A 562 19.51 20.65 -30.42
N VAL A 563 20.31 21.42 -29.68
CA VAL A 563 21.09 22.53 -30.21
C VAL A 563 22.54 22.09 -30.31
N LYS A 564 23.00 21.85 -31.53
CA LYS A 564 24.39 21.43 -31.83
C LYS A 564 25.19 22.61 -32.37
N VAL A 565 26.06 23.17 -31.53
CA VAL A 565 26.91 24.31 -31.93
C VAL A 565 28.01 23.86 -32.91
N ASN A 566 28.14 24.56 -34.01
CA ASN A 566 29.24 24.40 -34.94
C ASN A 566 30.43 25.28 -34.50
N GLN A 567 31.40 24.67 -33.87
CA GLN A 567 32.54 25.36 -33.26
C GLN A 567 33.34 26.22 -34.28
N ALA A 568 33.52 25.72 -35.53
CA ALA A 568 34.25 26.44 -36.55
C ALA A 568 33.53 27.73 -37.00
N LYS A 569 32.21 27.69 -37.09
CA LYS A 569 31.39 28.87 -37.38
C LYS A 569 31.35 29.83 -36.19
N ALA A 570 31.18 29.30 -34.96
CA ALA A 570 31.13 30.10 -33.74
C ALA A 570 32.45 30.85 -33.48
N ALA A 571 33.58 30.20 -33.70
CA ALA A 571 34.92 30.77 -33.54
C ALA A 571 35.18 32.00 -34.43
N LYS A 572 34.57 32.08 -35.62
CA LYS A 572 34.67 33.27 -36.50
C LYS A 572 34.14 34.55 -35.89
N TYR A 573 33.20 34.41 -34.98
CA TYR A 573 32.56 35.51 -34.23
C TYR A 573 33.11 35.62 -32.79
N GLY A 574 34.18 34.90 -32.44
CA GLY A 574 34.75 34.87 -31.10
C GLY A 574 33.88 34.15 -30.08
N LEU A 575 32.93 33.31 -30.55
CA LEU A 575 31.98 32.60 -29.69
C LEU A 575 32.48 31.17 -29.39
N ASN A 576 32.17 30.68 -28.24
CA ASN A 576 32.31 29.28 -27.83
C ASN A 576 30.93 28.64 -27.52
N THR A 577 30.93 27.34 -27.40
CA THR A 577 29.69 26.59 -27.10
C THR A 577 28.96 27.09 -25.85
N ALA A 578 29.71 27.42 -24.78
CA ALA A 578 29.11 27.88 -23.53
C ALA A 578 28.36 29.23 -23.68
N MET A 579 28.94 30.17 -24.46
CA MET A 579 28.33 31.47 -24.75
C MET A 579 27.00 31.29 -25.52
N VAL A 580 27.00 30.44 -26.57
CA VAL A 580 25.80 30.16 -27.37
C VAL A 580 24.73 29.49 -26.48
N MET A 581 25.11 28.46 -25.70
CA MET A 581 24.19 27.77 -24.83
C MET A 581 23.69 28.65 -23.67
N GLY A 582 24.53 29.56 -23.16
CA GLY A 582 24.12 30.53 -22.14
C GLY A 582 22.98 31.44 -22.62
N VAL A 583 23.04 31.92 -23.87
CA VAL A 583 21.97 32.72 -24.45
C VAL A 583 20.68 31.90 -24.62
N VAL A 584 20.81 30.66 -25.12
CA VAL A 584 19.65 29.77 -25.26
C VAL A 584 19.02 29.49 -23.89
N GLN A 585 19.82 29.19 -22.88
CA GLN A 585 19.35 28.89 -21.53
C GLN A 585 18.69 30.12 -20.87
N ALA A 586 19.27 31.29 -21.02
CA ALA A 586 18.69 32.52 -20.49
C ALA A 586 17.30 32.87 -21.07
N ARG A 587 17.02 32.40 -22.30
CA ARG A 587 15.72 32.60 -22.96
C ARG A 587 14.69 31.51 -22.62
N LEU A 588 15.14 30.27 -22.37
CA LEU A 588 14.29 29.12 -22.15
C LEU A 588 13.95 28.88 -20.67
N SER A 589 14.82 29.27 -19.75
CA SER A 589 14.68 28.98 -18.34
C SER A 589 14.17 30.17 -17.56
N GLU A 590 13.23 29.92 -16.65
CA GLU A 590 12.99 30.82 -15.53
C GLU A 590 14.18 30.76 -14.59
N GLN A 591 14.73 31.92 -14.26
CA GLN A 591 15.79 32.02 -13.28
C GLN A 591 15.19 32.17 -11.89
N ASP A 592 15.65 31.37 -10.95
CA ASP A 592 15.22 31.40 -9.54
C ASP A 592 16.19 32.33 -8.78
N GLU A 593 15.69 33.46 -8.30
CA GLU A 593 16.46 34.44 -7.52
C GLU A 593 16.28 34.24 -6.02
N GLY A 594 15.64 33.14 -5.61
CA GLY A 594 15.43 32.81 -4.22
C GLY A 594 14.06 33.23 -3.69
N THR A 595 13.98 33.46 -2.39
CA THR A 595 12.73 33.81 -1.71
C THR A 595 12.84 35.16 -0.99
N ILE A 596 11.77 35.93 -1.05
CA ILE A 596 11.60 37.14 -0.23
C ILE A 596 10.53 36.88 0.84
N ASP A 597 10.76 37.36 2.06
CA ASP A 597 9.76 37.37 3.12
C ASP A 597 8.84 38.57 2.97
N LEU A 598 7.59 38.33 2.59
CA LEU A 598 6.59 39.38 2.50
C LEU A 598 5.43 39.05 3.45
N SER A 599 5.26 39.83 4.49
CA SER A 599 4.15 39.66 5.44
C SER A 599 4.06 38.27 6.07
N ASN A 600 5.20 37.71 6.51
CA ASN A 600 5.32 36.36 7.06
C ASN A 600 5.11 35.20 6.05
N GLN A 601 5.25 35.49 4.77
CA GLN A 601 5.20 34.50 3.70
C GLN A 601 6.50 34.52 2.89
N ASN A 602 7.13 33.37 2.74
CA ASN A 602 8.27 33.21 1.85
C ASN A 602 7.78 33.10 0.41
N ILE A 603 7.97 34.15 -0.37
CA ILE A 603 7.55 34.23 -1.76
C ILE A 603 8.74 33.97 -2.65
N LYS A 604 8.62 32.99 -3.53
CA LYS A 604 9.62 32.65 -4.54
C LYS A 604 9.65 33.74 -5.60
N VAL A 605 10.83 34.26 -5.91
CA VAL A 605 11.06 35.22 -6.99
C VAL A 605 11.68 34.53 -8.15
N THR A 606 11.00 34.57 -9.29
CA THR A 606 11.53 34.09 -10.59
C THR A 606 11.49 35.20 -11.60
N TYR A 607 12.43 35.22 -12.56
CA TYR A 607 12.36 36.11 -13.69
C TYR A 607 12.58 35.37 -15.01
N LYS A 608 11.92 35.87 -16.05
CA LYS A 608 12.12 35.49 -17.47
C LYS A 608 12.67 36.69 -18.23
N THR A 609 13.54 36.41 -19.18
CA THR A 609 14.17 37.47 -20.00
C THR A 609 13.21 38.04 -21.04
N ASP A 610 12.28 37.24 -21.55
CA ASP A 610 11.14 37.65 -22.41
C ASP A 610 10.05 36.54 -22.42
N ASP A 611 8.89 36.86 -23.03
CA ASP A 611 7.75 35.94 -23.17
C ASP A 611 7.71 35.25 -24.56
N GLY A 612 8.85 35.12 -25.23
CA GLY A 612 8.95 34.49 -26.55
C GLY A 612 8.51 33.01 -26.49
N ASP A 613 7.74 32.61 -27.50
CA ASP A 613 7.41 31.19 -27.70
C ASP A 613 8.53 30.48 -28.44
N TYR A 614 9.36 29.73 -27.68
CA TYR A 614 10.51 29.00 -28.23
C TYR A 614 10.21 27.49 -28.40
N ALA A 615 8.96 27.14 -28.69
CA ALA A 615 8.52 25.75 -28.81
C ALA A 615 9.03 25.06 -30.11
N THR A 616 9.59 25.81 -31.06
CA THR A 616 10.03 25.26 -32.35
C THR A 616 11.54 25.43 -32.57
N PRO A 617 12.16 24.56 -33.39
CA PRO A 617 13.56 24.71 -33.77
C PRO A 617 13.88 26.05 -34.41
N GLU A 618 12.93 26.57 -35.22
CA GLU A 618 13.06 27.82 -35.92
C GLU A 618 13.07 29.01 -34.95
N ALA A 619 12.18 29.01 -33.98
CA ALA A 619 12.11 30.06 -32.97
C ALA A 619 13.40 30.15 -32.14
N ILE A 620 13.99 29.00 -31.76
CA ILE A 620 15.30 28.97 -31.08
C ILE A 620 16.42 29.38 -32.03
N GLY A 621 16.36 28.94 -33.28
CA GLY A 621 17.34 29.30 -34.29
C GLY A 621 17.39 30.82 -34.57
N ASP A 622 16.26 31.51 -34.43
CA ASP A 622 16.12 32.96 -34.71
C ASP A 622 16.48 33.84 -33.49
N ILE A 623 16.78 33.26 -32.32
CA ILE A 623 17.28 34.02 -31.18
C ILE A 623 18.57 34.76 -31.56
N LYS A 624 18.54 36.09 -31.42
CA LYS A 624 19.67 36.96 -31.70
C LYS A 624 20.60 37.07 -30.50
N MET A 625 21.90 37.05 -30.74
CA MET A 625 22.94 37.26 -29.74
C MET A 625 23.99 38.23 -30.27
N THR A 626 24.58 39.01 -29.39
CA THR A 626 25.72 39.90 -29.72
C THR A 626 27.03 39.11 -29.51
N ALA A 627 27.80 39.00 -30.57
CA ALA A 627 29.09 38.35 -30.53
C ALA A 627 30.17 39.27 -29.92
N PRO A 628 31.27 38.73 -29.39
CA PRO A 628 32.40 39.53 -28.92
C PRO A 628 33.05 40.42 -30.00
N THR A 629 32.83 40.12 -31.28
CA THR A 629 33.25 40.96 -32.42
C THR A 629 32.39 42.19 -32.61
N GLY A 630 31.23 42.34 -31.86
CA GLY A 630 30.27 43.40 -32.01
C GLY A 630 29.13 43.09 -32.98
N ASP A 631 29.20 41.97 -33.69
CA ASP A 631 28.16 41.57 -34.65
C ASP A 631 26.93 40.99 -33.93
N THR A 632 25.73 41.27 -34.44
CA THR A 632 24.49 40.63 -34.01
C THR A 632 24.18 39.48 -34.96
N ILE A 633 24.20 38.23 -34.43
CA ILE A 633 24.01 37.02 -35.23
C ILE A 633 22.84 36.20 -34.64
N ALA A 634 22.23 35.34 -35.42
CA ALA A 634 21.23 34.39 -34.95
C ALA A 634 21.87 33.05 -34.55
N ILE A 635 21.24 32.33 -33.61
CA ILE A 635 21.71 31.00 -33.18
C ILE A 635 21.86 30.04 -34.37
N LYS A 636 20.96 30.09 -35.36
CA LYS A 636 21.01 29.25 -36.57
C LYS A 636 22.26 29.46 -37.41
N ASP A 637 22.94 30.61 -37.33
CA ASP A 637 24.15 30.91 -38.06
C ASP A 637 25.36 30.11 -37.54
N VAL A 638 25.32 29.78 -36.26
CA VAL A 638 26.42 29.10 -35.54
C VAL A 638 26.04 27.76 -34.93
N ALA A 639 24.78 27.39 -34.96
CA ALA A 639 24.27 26.12 -34.39
C ALA A 639 23.19 25.50 -35.27
N GLU A 640 23.05 24.21 -35.24
CA GLU A 640 21.94 23.45 -35.82
C GLU A 640 20.94 23.10 -34.73
N VAL A 641 19.66 23.50 -34.91
CA VAL A 641 18.57 23.19 -33.98
C VAL A 641 17.65 22.18 -34.62
N LYS A 642 17.42 21.03 -33.96
CA LYS A 642 16.56 19.95 -34.48
C LYS A 642 15.72 19.34 -33.36
N ASN A 643 14.51 18.90 -33.74
CA ASN A 643 13.73 18.00 -32.89
C ASN A 643 14.32 16.57 -32.97
N VAL A 644 14.54 15.96 -31.83
CA VAL A 644 14.96 14.57 -31.68
C VAL A 644 14.00 13.88 -30.73
N ASP A 645 13.47 12.73 -31.13
CA ASP A 645 12.67 11.90 -30.25
C ASP A 645 13.59 11.15 -29.29
N THR A 646 13.43 11.40 -28.01
CA THR A 646 14.22 10.77 -26.95
C THR A 646 13.32 9.98 -26.01
N ALA A 647 13.74 8.78 -25.61
CA ALA A 647 13.03 8.01 -24.59
C ALA A 647 13.02 8.77 -23.27
N VAL A 648 11.85 8.88 -22.63
CA VAL A 648 11.68 9.62 -21.37
C VAL A 648 12.40 8.90 -20.22
N LYS A 649 12.39 7.55 -20.24
CA LYS A 649 13.01 6.71 -19.21
C LYS A 649 13.71 5.52 -19.85
N VAL A 650 14.87 5.15 -19.32
CA VAL A 650 15.54 3.87 -19.59
C VAL A 650 15.55 3.09 -18.28
N LEU A 651 14.85 1.98 -18.26
CA LEU A 651 14.73 1.14 -17.06
C LEU A 651 15.64 -0.07 -17.16
N THR A 652 16.25 -0.43 -16.04
CA THR A 652 17.13 -1.60 -15.96
C THR A 652 16.69 -2.52 -14.82
N LYS A 653 16.72 -3.83 -15.09
CA LYS A 653 16.47 -4.88 -14.09
C LYS A 653 17.69 -5.79 -14.08
N ASN A 654 18.34 -5.95 -12.93
CA ASN A 654 19.57 -6.74 -12.80
C ASN A 654 20.68 -6.30 -13.79
N GLY A 655 20.82 -4.98 -14.06
CA GLY A 655 21.82 -4.42 -14.97
C GLY A 655 21.48 -4.54 -16.47
N THR A 656 20.35 -5.15 -16.83
CA THR A 656 19.90 -5.27 -18.23
C THR A 656 18.73 -4.32 -18.49
N GLN A 657 18.75 -3.62 -19.61
CA GLN A 657 17.65 -2.76 -20.04
C GLN A 657 16.41 -3.61 -20.31
N TYR A 658 15.22 -3.07 -19.96
CA TYR A 658 13.96 -3.74 -20.24
C TYR A 658 12.86 -2.80 -20.70
N ALA A 659 11.93 -3.36 -21.47
CA ALA A 659 10.61 -2.81 -21.76
C ALA A 659 9.57 -3.69 -21.10
N SER A 660 8.55 -3.11 -20.48
CA SER A 660 7.39 -3.87 -20.02
C SER A 660 6.13 -3.43 -20.75
N VAL A 661 5.35 -4.43 -21.14
CA VAL A 661 3.97 -4.27 -21.59
C VAL A 661 3.08 -4.68 -20.45
N THR A 662 2.29 -3.75 -19.96
CA THR A 662 1.29 -3.98 -18.91
C THR A 662 -0.12 -3.90 -19.50
N GLY A 663 -1.04 -4.67 -18.96
CA GLY A 663 -2.44 -4.65 -19.36
C GLY A 663 -3.35 -5.03 -18.21
N GLU A 664 -4.50 -4.39 -18.12
CA GLU A 664 -5.55 -4.70 -17.14
C GLU A 664 -6.32 -5.95 -17.56
N ILE A 665 -6.60 -6.85 -16.63
CA ILE A 665 -7.49 -8.00 -16.84
C ILE A 665 -8.88 -7.62 -16.34
N THR A 666 -9.85 -7.59 -17.25
CA THR A 666 -11.25 -7.20 -16.96
C THR A 666 -12.15 -8.39 -16.62
N SER A 667 -11.61 -9.61 -16.56
CA SER A 667 -12.33 -10.84 -16.22
C SER A 667 -12.00 -11.31 -14.82
N GLU A 668 -12.96 -11.93 -14.14
CA GLU A 668 -12.73 -12.64 -12.88
C GLU A 668 -11.79 -13.85 -13.04
N ASP A 669 -11.74 -14.46 -14.24
CA ASP A 669 -10.81 -15.54 -14.57
C ASP A 669 -9.50 -14.99 -15.15
N SER A 670 -8.67 -14.43 -14.29
CA SER A 670 -7.34 -13.91 -14.64
C SER A 670 -6.41 -15.01 -15.17
N GLY A 671 -6.53 -16.23 -14.64
CA GLY A 671 -5.71 -17.37 -15.05
C GLY A 671 -5.89 -17.75 -16.52
N LYS A 672 -7.12 -17.67 -17.04
CA LYS A 672 -7.41 -17.93 -18.46
C LYS A 672 -6.77 -16.88 -19.36
N VAL A 673 -6.90 -15.60 -18.99
CA VAL A 673 -6.32 -14.48 -19.75
C VAL A 673 -4.79 -14.57 -19.77
N ILE A 674 -4.16 -14.79 -18.61
CA ILE A 674 -2.70 -14.94 -18.51
C ILE A 674 -2.21 -16.12 -19.34
N LYS A 675 -2.94 -17.25 -19.35
CA LYS A 675 -2.61 -18.43 -20.18
C LYS A 675 -2.68 -18.11 -21.67
N GLU A 676 -3.64 -17.30 -22.09
CA GLU A 676 -3.77 -16.88 -23.49
C GLU A 676 -2.63 -15.93 -23.88
N VAL A 677 -2.29 -14.94 -23.05
CA VAL A 677 -1.14 -14.05 -23.28
C VAL A 677 0.17 -14.85 -23.31
N LYS A 678 0.37 -15.81 -22.39
CA LYS A 678 1.54 -16.72 -22.42
C LYS A 678 1.60 -17.52 -23.72
N SER A 679 0.47 -17.99 -24.23
CA SER A 679 0.40 -18.71 -25.51
C SER A 679 0.79 -17.81 -26.69
N LYS A 680 0.30 -16.56 -26.71
CA LYS A 680 0.68 -15.56 -27.69
C LYS A 680 2.18 -15.24 -27.62
N LEU A 681 2.73 -15.03 -26.42
CA LEU A 681 4.17 -14.79 -26.26
C LEU A 681 5.03 -15.95 -26.74
N LYS A 682 4.60 -17.19 -26.48
CA LYS A 682 5.33 -18.39 -26.94
C LYS A 682 5.35 -18.51 -28.47
N ALA A 683 4.31 -18.04 -29.15
CA ALA A 683 4.23 -18.01 -30.61
C ALA A 683 4.90 -16.77 -31.23
N PHE A 684 5.23 -15.77 -30.40
CA PHE A 684 5.78 -14.50 -30.86
C PHE A 684 7.27 -14.62 -31.23
N ASP A 685 7.61 -14.11 -32.43
CA ASP A 685 9.00 -14.12 -32.92
C ASP A 685 9.82 -13.02 -32.24
N LEU A 686 10.69 -13.44 -31.32
CA LEU A 686 11.56 -12.54 -30.57
C LEU A 686 12.82 -12.24 -31.38
N PRO A 687 13.20 -10.95 -31.54
CA PRO A 687 14.45 -10.57 -32.18
C PRO A 687 15.68 -11.12 -31.43
N LYS A 688 16.75 -11.43 -32.16
CA LYS A 688 18.04 -11.87 -31.55
C LYS A 688 18.51 -10.87 -30.49
N GLY A 689 18.80 -11.36 -29.29
CA GLY A 689 19.30 -10.59 -28.15
C GLY A 689 18.17 -9.96 -27.29
N VAL A 690 16.91 -10.31 -27.54
CA VAL A 690 15.76 -9.96 -26.67
C VAL A 690 15.24 -11.23 -26.03
N THR A 691 15.03 -11.20 -24.72
CA THR A 691 14.34 -12.26 -23.95
C THR A 691 13.03 -11.72 -23.43
N ALA A 692 12.04 -12.58 -23.24
CA ALA A 692 10.75 -12.18 -22.73
C ALA A 692 10.28 -13.08 -21.59
N GLU A 693 9.66 -12.48 -20.59
CA GLU A 693 9.13 -13.15 -19.40
C GLU A 693 7.74 -12.58 -19.10
N VAL A 694 6.78 -13.46 -18.74
CA VAL A 694 5.49 -13.04 -18.25
C VAL A 694 5.56 -12.96 -16.74
N GLY A 695 5.43 -11.76 -16.21
CA GLY A 695 5.22 -11.46 -14.80
C GLY A 695 3.75 -11.11 -14.54
N GLY A 696 3.43 -10.70 -13.32
CA GLY A 696 2.06 -10.36 -12.96
C GLY A 696 1.40 -11.57 -12.29
N GLU A 697 1.66 -11.71 -11.07
CA GLU A 697 1.08 -12.37 -9.90
C GLU A 697 2.10 -12.45 -8.80
#